data_a8566e691bba3eff77f1dbd6dec97c75
#
_entry.id   a8566e691bba3eff77f1dbd6dec97c75
#
_cell.length_a   1.000
_cell.length_b   1.000
_cell.length_c   1.000
_cell.angle_alpha   90.00
_cell.angle_beta   90.00
_cell.angle_gamma   90.00
#
_symmetry.space_group_name_H-M   'P 1'
#
loop_
_entity.id
_entity.type
_entity.pdbx_description
1 polymer ?
#
loop_
_entity_poly.entity_id
_entity_poly.type
_entity_poly.pdbx_seq_one_letter_code
_entity_poly.pdbx_strand_id
1 'polypeptide(L)'
;MRSEIIIVALMLFNFAFSQNTYSNEKSMSAIKIDDAPEIDGNVIGDPVWEKINPITGFIQQAPDEGKPSVEKTTVKIAFDENNFYLSAFCFTDQPENIIINDTRRDSPLDDMDSFIFILDTFNDNQNGYAFGTNAAGIEYDAQITKGGENISRIGRFSSGAGGAFNINWDGSWTVKTLVNDKGWGSEFKIPFKTLRYKSERNQEWGVNFQRVNASIQEVSHWSSINRQFTVNRLISAGTLKNINPPISQNIKFIPYFLTQRNSFSGEQSKKNNVDSDGGFDGKISIGSGLNLDLTYNTDFAQAEADEQQINLDRFSLFFPEKRAFFLENAGLFSVGDNSFGGSEVSMFFSRRIGIDQDGNQAPINGGARLTGTIANMRVGLLNMSTKSVGDTPSNEYQILRLKKELPNRSHIGAIVTNLVKLGNEKYSNEVVGIDAKWGIGAVSQIDGYTAISKTPLLDRNKAYAFRLQASSTGKKFSNAISYTEIGEDFNPEMGFLRRSGGYRKWSGRIFTRFRPENSLGILELRPHVNYDGYWKLDGFHQTGKLHVDNHLEFRSGYEIHTGVNFKKEGLIENFEIFPKKNIIVPESTYDHVEAQIYFTTPPTSKYSFSVMNYIGGFFGGDRVSSSPRIKIRLGDKFNSEFSYNYNDVSLPGGNFNTYLSRSRLTYSFNPKMYIQALIQYNNQSNESFINWRFILQRTAASGFYLVYNQMEDYDGIPTNRSNSLILKYSHLFDF
;
A
#
# COMPACT_ATOMS: atom_id res chain seq x y z
N MET A 1 9.56 -27.59 -24.25
CA MET A 1 8.15 -27.98 -24.48
C MET A 1 7.64 -29.16 -23.66
N ARG A 2 8.23 -30.34 -23.66
CA ARG A 2 7.71 -31.49 -22.86
C ARG A 2 7.88 -31.32 -21.33
N SER A 3 8.98 -30.79 -20.86
CA SER A 3 9.20 -30.51 -19.44
C SER A 3 8.33 -29.35 -18.90
N GLU A 4 8.02 -28.36 -19.71
CA GLU A 4 7.17 -27.22 -19.37
C GLU A 4 5.70 -27.62 -19.23
N ILE A 5 5.24 -28.57 -20.08
CA ILE A 5 3.86 -29.13 -20.00
C ILE A 5 3.68 -29.96 -18.72
N ILE A 6 4.71 -30.68 -18.24
CA ILE A 6 4.66 -31.48 -17.01
C ILE A 6 4.57 -30.56 -15.79
N ILE A 7 5.30 -29.44 -15.75
CA ILE A 7 5.26 -28.46 -14.66
C ILE A 7 3.88 -27.78 -14.62
N VAL A 8 3.32 -27.41 -15.74
CA VAL A 8 1.96 -26.84 -15.86
C VAL A 8 0.90 -27.86 -15.42
N ALA A 9 1.02 -29.12 -15.80
CA ALA A 9 0.10 -30.20 -15.42
C ALA A 9 0.17 -30.51 -13.92
N LEU A 10 1.39 -30.52 -13.31
CA LEU A 10 1.57 -30.67 -11.85
C LEU A 10 1.01 -29.48 -11.05
N MET A 11 1.11 -28.28 -11.58
CA MET A 11 0.50 -27.09 -10.97
C MET A 11 -1.03 -27.15 -11.07
N LEU A 12 -1.60 -27.53 -12.20
CA LEU A 12 -3.05 -27.68 -12.38
C LEU A 12 -3.63 -28.81 -11.51
N PHE A 13 -2.87 -29.88 -11.24
CA PHE A 13 -3.31 -30.98 -10.38
C PHE A 13 -3.48 -30.55 -8.91
N ASN A 14 -2.66 -29.60 -8.42
CA ASN A 14 -2.80 -29.03 -7.08
C ASN A 14 -3.98 -28.05 -6.96
N PHE A 15 -4.46 -27.47 -8.06
CA PHE A 15 -5.68 -26.65 -8.08
C PHE A 15 -6.95 -27.41 -7.75
N ALA A 16 -7.02 -28.71 -8.11
CA ALA A 16 -8.20 -29.56 -7.94
C ALA A 16 -8.46 -29.96 -6.47
N PHE A 17 -7.46 -29.92 -5.58
CA PHE A 17 -7.58 -30.42 -4.21
C PHE A 17 -7.75 -29.34 -3.13
N SER A 18 -7.83 -28.06 -3.47
CA SER A 18 -7.96 -26.95 -2.51
C SER A 18 -9.40 -26.44 -2.36
N GLN A 19 -10.37 -27.32 -2.19
CA GLN A 19 -11.74 -26.92 -1.82
C GLN A 19 -11.87 -26.89 -0.29
N ASN A 20 -11.42 -25.84 0.35
CA ASN A 20 -11.90 -25.48 1.69
C ASN A 20 -13.09 -24.53 1.52
N THR A 21 -14.28 -25.02 1.75
CA THR A 21 -15.48 -24.20 1.95
C THR A 21 -15.32 -23.49 3.30
N TYR A 22 -15.10 -22.19 3.29
CA TYR A 22 -15.29 -21.36 4.48
C TYR A 22 -16.78 -21.18 4.69
N SER A 23 -17.39 -21.90 5.62
CA SER A 23 -18.66 -21.51 6.22
C SER A 23 -18.33 -20.77 7.52
N ASN A 24 -18.33 -19.45 7.50
CA ASN A 24 -18.29 -18.68 8.73
C ASN A 24 -19.69 -18.64 9.32
N GLU A 25 -19.94 -19.51 10.30
CA GLU A 25 -21.23 -19.59 11.00
C GLU A 25 -21.41 -18.46 12.05
N LYS A 26 -20.37 -17.61 12.29
CA LYS A 26 -20.47 -16.56 13.30
C LYS A 26 -21.36 -15.42 12.82
N SER A 27 -22.40 -15.15 13.59
CA SER A 27 -23.29 -14.02 13.36
C SER A 27 -23.60 -13.29 14.67
N MET A 28 -23.94 -12.02 14.55
CA MET A 28 -24.33 -11.14 15.62
C MET A 28 -25.37 -10.15 15.15
N SER A 29 -26.08 -9.49 16.06
CA SER A 29 -27.03 -8.43 15.76
C SER A 29 -26.57 -7.10 16.30
N ALA A 30 -26.67 -6.04 15.49
CA ALA A 30 -26.53 -4.68 15.99
C ALA A 30 -27.76 -4.29 16.82
N ILE A 31 -27.56 -3.50 17.86
CA ILE A 31 -28.62 -3.05 18.77
C ILE A 31 -28.90 -1.57 18.52
N LYS A 32 -30.14 -1.22 18.19
CA LYS A 32 -30.54 0.18 18.13
C LYS A 32 -30.65 0.74 19.54
N ILE A 33 -30.05 1.91 19.74
CA ILE A 33 -30.06 2.65 21.01
C ILE A 33 -30.71 4.02 20.80
N ASP A 34 -31.34 4.51 21.86
CA ASP A 34 -31.96 5.85 21.88
C ASP A 34 -30.97 6.90 22.43
N ASP A 35 -30.18 6.53 23.42
CA ASP A 35 -29.15 7.37 24.04
C ASP A 35 -27.76 6.96 23.52
N ALA A 36 -26.97 7.92 23.02
CA ALA A 36 -25.63 7.69 22.56
C ALA A 36 -24.68 7.44 23.76
N PRO A 37 -23.71 6.51 23.65
CA PRO A 37 -22.66 6.33 24.66
C PRO A 37 -21.77 7.57 24.73
N GLU A 38 -21.21 7.86 25.90
CA GLU A 38 -20.13 8.82 26.04
C GLU A 38 -18.84 8.22 25.48
N ILE A 39 -18.22 8.89 24.51
CA ILE A 39 -17.00 8.40 23.87
C ILE A 39 -15.79 8.91 24.65
N ASP A 40 -15.44 8.20 25.72
CA ASP A 40 -14.34 8.55 26.63
C ASP A 40 -13.30 7.40 26.79
N GLY A 41 -13.59 6.21 26.26
CA GLY A 41 -12.78 4.99 26.37
C GLY A 41 -13.14 4.09 27.55
N ASN A 42 -14.04 4.53 28.43
CA ASN A 42 -14.45 3.82 29.63
C ASN A 42 -15.61 2.85 29.36
N VAL A 43 -15.32 1.73 28.75
CA VAL A 43 -16.29 0.72 28.33
C VAL A 43 -16.95 -0.01 29.52
N ILE A 44 -16.23 -0.12 30.64
CA ILE A 44 -16.71 -0.82 31.85
C ILE A 44 -17.42 0.20 32.76
N GLY A 45 -18.70 -0.05 33.01
CA GLY A 45 -19.52 0.83 33.84
C GLY A 45 -20.28 1.91 33.06
N ASP A 46 -20.14 1.99 31.75
CA ASP A 46 -20.98 2.86 30.91
C ASP A 46 -22.39 2.28 30.81
N PRO A 47 -23.46 3.05 31.18
CA PRO A 47 -24.83 2.55 31.26
C PRO A 47 -25.41 2.09 29.91
N VAL A 48 -24.94 2.59 28.81
CA VAL A 48 -25.37 2.18 27.45
C VAL A 48 -24.78 0.80 27.14
N TRP A 49 -23.48 0.66 27.35
CA TRP A 49 -22.78 -0.59 27.06
C TRP A 49 -23.17 -1.73 28.02
N GLU A 50 -23.57 -1.44 29.25
CA GLU A 50 -24.01 -2.48 30.19
C GLU A 50 -25.27 -3.21 29.73
N LYS A 51 -26.13 -2.55 28.96
CA LYS A 51 -27.37 -3.14 28.40
C LYS A 51 -27.12 -4.07 27.21
N ILE A 52 -25.91 -4.11 26.68
CA ILE A 52 -25.57 -4.85 25.46
C ILE A 52 -24.73 -6.07 25.82
N ASN A 53 -25.16 -7.25 25.38
CA ASN A 53 -24.44 -8.49 25.60
C ASN A 53 -23.10 -8.47 24.81
N PRO A 54 -21.98 -8.78 25.49
CA PRO A 54 -20.68 -8.76 24.84
C PRO A 54 -20.47 -9.96 23.91
N ILE A 55 -19.84 -9.72 22.80
CA ILE A 55 -19.30 -10.71 21.90
C ILE A 55 -17.94 -11.13 22.42
N THR A 56 -17.66 -12.43 22.42
CA THR A 56 -16.43 -13.03 22.95
C THR A 56 -16.01 -14.21 22.06
N GLY A 57 -15.05 -15.02 22.51
CA GLY A 57 -14.66 -16.25 21.84
C GLY A 57 -13.73 -16.00 20.65
N PHE A 58 -12.70 -15.19 20.88
CA PHE A 58 -11.62 -14.96 19.92
C PHE A 58 -10.73 -16.20 19.80
N ILE A 59 -10.27 -16.45 18.59
CA ILE A 59 -9.45 -17.61 18.22
C ILE A 59 -8.11 -17.10 17.70
N GLN A 60 -7.03 -17.71 18.18
CA GLN A 60 -5.68 -17.38 17.76
C GLN A 60 -5.46 -17.68 16.27
N GLN A 61 -4.84 -16.74 15.60
CA GLN A 61 -4.19 -16.94 14.31
C GLN A 61 -2.70 -17.22 14.50
N ALA A 62 -2.11 -16.58 15.52
CA ALA A 62 -0.70 -16.73 15.91
C ALA A 62 -0.60 -16.56 17.44
N PRO A 63 0.34 -17.27 18.11
CA PRO A 63 1.24 -18.28 17.57
C PRO A 63 0.55 -19.61 17.28
N ASP A 64 -0.51 -19.97 18.00
CA ASP A 64 -1.15 -21.27 18.00
C ASP A 64 -2.49 -21.25 17.24
N GLU A 65 -2.42 -21.33 15.90
CA GLU A 65 -3.59 -21.22 15.01
C GLU A 65 -4.71 -22.19 15.41
N GLY A 66 -5.90 -21.63 15.64
CA GLY A 66 -7.10 -22.39 15.99
C GLY A 66 -7.35 -22.61 17.49
N LYS A 67 -6.41 -22.24 18.37
CA LYS A 67 -6.64 -22.27 19.81
C LYS A 67 -7.43 -21.03 20.27
N PRO A 68 -8.15 -21.07 21.41
CA PRO A 68 -8.72 -19.88 22.02
C PRO A 68 -7.63 -18.84 22.33
N SER A 69 -7.99 -17.55 22.30
CA SER A 69 -7.10 -16.47 22.75
C SER A 69 -6.72 -16.66 24.22
N VAL A 70 -5.48 -16.32 24.58
CA VAL A 70 -4.98 -16.44 25.96
C VAL A 70 -5.72 -15.46 26.88
N GLU A 71 -5.87 -14.22 26.44
CA GLU A 71 -6.57 -13.19 27.18
C GLU A 71 -7.91 -12.85 26.52
N LYS A 72 -8.90 -12.53 27.36
CA LYS A 72 -10.26 -12.25 26.93
C LYS A 72 -10.34 -10.92 26.18
N THR A 73 -11.15 -10.90 25.13
CA THR A 73 -11.61 -9.68 24.47
C THR A 73 -13.13 -9.67 24.40
N THR A 74 -13.73 -8.54 24.69
CA THR A 74 -15.18 -8.33 24.56
C THR A 74 -15.45 -7.21 23.57
N VAL A 75 -16.46 -7.37 22.72
CA VAL A 75 -16.91 -6.36 21.78
C VAL A 75 -18.40 -6.17 21.91
N LYS A 76 -18.88 -4.94 21.80
CA LYS A 76 -20.30 -4.60 21.78
C LYS A 76 -20.57 -3.64 20.62
N ILE A 77 -21.72 -3.80 19.95
CA ILE A 77 -22.12 -2.98 18.82
C ILE A 77 -23.49 -2.39 19.04
N ALA A 78 -23.58 -1.10 18.77
CA ALA A 78 -24.83 -0.35 18.81
C ALA A 78 -24.92 0.62 17.60
N PHE A 79 -26.11 1.15 17.33
CA PHE A 79 -26.31 2.23 16.39
C PHE A 79 -27.50 3.09 16.79
N ASP A 80 -27.44 4.37 16.44
CA ASP A 80 -28.55 5.31 16.48
C ASP A 80 -28.99 5.70 15.06
N GLU A 81 -29.70 6.79 14.90
CA GLU A 81 -30.16 7.28 13.59
C GLU A 81 -29.01 7.83 12.71
N ASN A 82 -27.88 8.21 13.31
CA ASN A 82 -26.80 8.91 12.61
C ASN A 82 -25.46 8.17 12.65
N ASN A 83 -25.25 7.31 13.64
CA ASN A 83 -23.94 6.76 13.94
C ASN A 83 -23.98 5.26 14.19
N PHE A 84 -22.91 4.61 13.80
CA PHE A 84 -22.51 3.28 14.22
C PHE A 84 -21.56 3.40 15.39
N TYR A 85 -21.76 2.63 16.45
CA TYR A 85 -20.93 2.59 17.65
C TYR A 85 -20.37 1.19 17.87
N LEU A 86 -19.11 1.13 18.25
CA LEU A 86 -18.47 -0.10 18.69
C LEU A 86 -17.66 0.19 19.95
N SER A 87 -17.78 -0.69 20.95
CA SER A 87 -16.85 -0.72 22.07
C SER A 87 -16.10 -2.04 22.10
N ALA A 88 -14.81 -1.99 22.43
CA ALA A 88 -13.99 -3.17 22.66
C ALA A 88 -13.24 -3.01 23.98
N PHE A 89 -13.17 -4.10 24.76
CA PHE A 89 -12.32 -4.17 25.95
C PHE A 89 -11.36 -5.34 25.82
N CYS A 90 -10.08 -5.04 25.82
CA CYS A 90 -8.97 -5.97 25.76
C CYS A 90 -8.44 -6.22 27.17
N PHE A 91 -8.87 -7.32 27.79
CA PHE A 91 -8.41 -7.69 29.13
C PHE A 91 -6.94 -8.08 29.09
N THR A 92 -6.22 -7.76 30.16
CA THR A 92 -4.87 -8.24 30.43
C THR A 92 -4.61 -8.22 31.94
N ASP A 93 -3.91 -9.23 32.42
CA ASP A 93 -3.49 -9.30 33.83
C ASP A 93 -2.22 -8.45 34.09
N GLN A 94 -1.60 -7.89 33.06
CA GLN A 94 -0.37 -7.10 33.11
C GLN A 94 -0.49 -5.81 32.30
N PRO A 95 -1.31 -4.83 32.72
CA PRO A 95 -1.53 -3.59 31.97
C PRO A 95 -0.25 -2.76 31.77
N GLU A 96 0.75 -2.91 32.64
CA GLU A 96 2.06 -2.27 32.53
C GLU A 96 2.89 -2.78 31.33
N ASN A 97 2.56 -3.95 30.80
CA ASN A 97 3.21 -4.55 29.63
C ASN A 97 2.55 -4.20 28.28
N ILE A 98 1.52 -3.34 28.28
CA ILE A 98 0.89 -2.86 27.06
C ILE A 98 1.94 -2.12 26.22
N ILE A 99 2.12 -2.56 24.98
CA ILE A 99 3.12 -2.01 24.04
C ILE A 99 2.44 -1.00 23.12
N ILE A 100 2.89 0.27 23.19
CA ILE A 100 2.53 1.34 22.28
C ILE A 100 3.80 1.78 21.58
N ASN A 101 3.87 1.54 20.28
CA ASN A 101 5.08 1.81 19.51
C ASN A 101 5.02 3.11 18.69
N ASP A 102 3.81 3.61 18.46
CA ASP A 102 3.58 4.85 17.72
C ASP A 102 2.22 5.42 18.09
N THR A 103 2.12 6.74 18.16
CA THR A 103 0.88 7.44 18.51
C THR A 103 0.35 8.31 17.37
N ARG A 104 0.93 8.23 16.16
CA ARG A 104 0.42 8.95 15.00
C ARG A 104 -0.76 8.24 14.37
N ARG A 105 -1.67 9.03 13.77
CA ARG A 105 -2.71 8.51 12.90
C ARG A 105 -2.11 7.57 11.84
N ASP A 106 -2.82 6.49 11.51
CA ASP A 106 -2.49 5.50 10.48
C ASP A 106 -1.13 4.80 10.65
N SER A 107 -0.55 4.86 11.87
CA SER A 107 0.63 4.06 12.18
C SER A 107 0.30 2.57 12.13
N PRO A 108 1.24 1.73 11.64
CA PRO A 108 1.03 0.28 11.57
C PRO A 108 0.70 -0.32 12.94
N LEU A 109 -0.38 -1.11 13.00
CA LEU A 109 -0.91 -1.70 14.23
C LEU A 109 -0.44 -3.13 14.50
N ASP A 110 0.43 -3.71 13.66
CA ASP A 110 0.82 -5.13 13.73
C ASP A 110 1.87 -5.43 14.81
N ASP A 111 2.59 -4.40 15.29
CA ASP A 111 3.71 -4.54 16.22
C ASP A 111 3.47 -3.87 17.58
N MET A 112 2.21 -3.63 17.92
CA MET A 112 1.78 -3.02 19.18
C MET A 112 0.43 -3.59 19.62
N ASP A 113 0.07 -3.36 20.89
CA ASP A 113 -1.27 -3.70 21.39
C ASP A 113 -2.32 -2.90 20.66
N SER A 114 -3.18 -3.60 19.92
CA SER A 114 -4.13 -2.96 19.02
C SER A 114 -5.42 -3.77 18.87
N PHE A 115 -6.47 -3.03 18.49
CA PHE A 115 -7.75 -3.59 18.11
C PHE A 115 -8.15 -3.04 16.74
N ILE A 116 -8.52 -3.93 15.82
CA ILE A 116 -8.93 -3.61 14.45
C ILE A 116 -10.25 -4.32 14.16
N PHE A 117 -11.14 -3.68 13.44
CA PHE A 117 -12.31 -4.34 12.87
C PHE A 117 -12.51 -3.94 11.41
N ILE A 118 -13.17 -4.82 10.67
CA ILE A 118 -13.54 -4.60 9.29
C ILE A 118 -15.05 -4.57 9.14
N LEU A 119 -15.54 -3.80 8.15
CA LEU A 119 -16.93 -3.73 7.75
C LEU A 119 -17.04 -3.93 6.23
N ASP A 120 -17.72 -4.98 5.81
CA ASP A 120 -18.19 -5.17 4.43
C ASP A 120 -19.66 -4.71 4.36
N THR A 121 -19.85 -3.44 4.13
CA THR A 121 -21.15 -2.77 4.17
C THR A 121 -22.05 -3.09 2.96
N PHE A 122 -21.47 -3.60 1.88
CA PHE A 122 -22.19 -4.09 0.72
C PHE A 122 -22.49 -5.60 0.79
N ASN A 123 -21.83 -6.30 1.72
CA ASN A 123 -21.85 -7.75 1.85
C ASN A 123 -21.54 -8.44 0.50
N ASP A 124 -20.50 -7.95 -0.16
CA ASP A 124 -20.05 -8.42 -1.48
C ASP A 124 -18.74 -9.22 -1.43
N ASN A 125 -18.12 -9.31 -0.24
CA ASN A 125 -16.81 -9.92 0.01
C ASN A 125 -15.67 -9.32 -0.82
N GLN A 126 -15.85 -8.11 -1.35
CA GLN A 126 -14.87 -7.47 -2.22
C GLN A 126 -14.50 -6.06 -1.78
N ASN A 127 -15.45 -5.33 -1.18
CA ASN A 127 -15.27 -3.94 -0.82
C ASN A 127 -15.70 -3.70 0.63
N GLY A 128 -14.87 -2.98 1.38
CA GLY A 128 -15.16 -2.71 2.78
C GLY A 128 -14.24 -1.67 3.37
N TYR A 129 -14.31 -1.54 4.67
CA TYR A 129 -13.53 -0.60 5.47
C TYR A 129 -12.85 -1.33 6.61
N ALA A 130 -11.69 -0.85 7.01
CA ALA A 130 -11.04 -1.23 8.25
C ALA A 130 -10.95 -0.01 9.15
N PHE A 131 -11.20 -0.21 10.44
CA PHE A 131 -11.01 0.78 11.49
C PHE A 131 -10.22 0.14 12.62
N GLY A 132 -9.34 0.90 13.23
CA GLY A 132 -8.53 0.36 14.31
C GLY A 132 -7.97 1.43 15.23
N THR A 133 -7.44 0.98 16.35
CA THR A 133 -6.77 1.82 17.34
C THR A 133 -5.76 1.01 18.13
N ASN A 134 -4.88 1.69 18.83
CA ASN A 134 -4.04 1.13 19.89
C ASN A 134 -4.46 1.70 21.26
N ALA A 135 -3.80 1.31 22.31
CA ALA A 135 -4.11 1.78 23.66
C ALA A 135 -3.87 3.29 23.88
N ALA A 136 -3.20 4.00 22.95
CA ALA A 136 -3.05 5.46 22.97
C ALA A 136 -4.17 6.21 22.22
N GLY A 137 -5.13 5.50 21.60
CA GLY A 137 -6.29 6.12 20.94
C GLY A 137 -6.01 6.75 19.59
N ILE A 138 -5.12 6.17 18.80
CA ILE A 138 -4.90 6.63 17.42
C ILE A 138 -6.10 6.27 16.55
N GLU A 139 -6.38 7.12 15.58
CA GLU A 139 -7.29 6.80 14.50
C GLU A 139 -6.50 6.06 13.40
N TYR A 140 -6.97 4.86 13.05
CA TYR A 140 -6.43 4.04 11.97
C TYR A 140 -7.58 3.61 11.09
N ASP A 141 -7.61 4.04 9.85
CA ASP A 141 -8.67 3.68 8.92
C ASP A 141 -8.14 3.39 7.52
N ALA A 142 -8.85 2.52 6.82
CA ALA A 142 -8.49 2.15 5.46
C ALA A 142 -9.70 1.70 4.65
N GLN A 143 -9.59 1.82 3.34
CA GLN A 143 -10.52 1.21 2.40
C GLN A 143 -9.98 -0.14 1.92
N ILE A 144 -10.83 -1.16 1.98
CA ILE A 144 -10.53 -2.51 1.47
C ILE A 144 -11.17 -2.66 0.09
N THR A 145 -10.40 -3.18 -0.87
CA THR A 145 -10.85 -3.50 -2.22
C THR A 145 -10.34 -4.88 -2.61
N LYS A 146 -10.85 -5.45 -3.70
CA LYS A 146 -10.42 -6.78 -4.22
C LYS A 146 -10.50 -7.89 -3.14
N GLY A 147 -11.43 -7.76 -2.18
CA GLY A 147 -11.61 -8.71 -1.08
C GLY A 147 -10.50 -8.73 -0.04
N GLY A 148 -9.62 -7.74 0.01
CA GLY A 148 -8.44 -7.74 0.87
C GLY A 148 -7.44 -8.84 0.51
N GLU A 149 -7.43 -9.27 -0.74
CA GLU A 149 -6.54 -10.33 -1.22
C GLU A 149 -5.13 -9.80 -1.51
N ASN A 150 -4.14 -10.71 -1.45
CA ASN A 150 -2.72 -10.41 -1.68
C ASN A 150 -2.09 -9.45 -0.66
N ILE A 151 -2.74 -9.21 0.48
CA ILE A 151 -2.13 -8.53 1.61
C ILE A 151 -1.39 -9.59 2.42
N SER A 152 -0.06 -9.61 2.29
CA SER A 152 0.80 -10.50 3.08
C SER A 152 1.25 -9.77 4.35
N ARG A 153 1.30 -10.46 5.49
CA ARG A 153 1.93 -9.96 6.73
C ARG A 153 3.38 -9.50 6.53
N ILE A 154 4.07 -10.08 5.55
CA ILE A 154 5.49 -9.81 5.27
C ILE A 154 5.66 -8.56 4.38
N GLY A 155 4.60 -8.10 3.70
CA GLY A 155 4.65 -7.00 2.73
C GLY A 155 3.90 -5.76 3.19
N ARG A 156 4.47 -4.94 4.06
CA ARG A 156 4.01 -3.57 4.34
C ARG A 156 3.99 -2.66 3.08
N PHE A 157 4.37 -3.20 1.93
CA PHE A 157 4.53 -2.48 0.66
C PHE A 157 3.34 -2.54 -0.30
N SER A 158 2.26 -3.26 0.04
CA SER A 158 1.06 -3.32 -0.81
C SER A 158 0.00 -2.25 -0.47
N SER A 159 0.31 -1.33 0.42
CA SER A 159 -0.55 -0.19 0.78
C SER A 159 -0.40 1.02 -0.16
N GLY A 160 -0.11 0.78 -1.41
CA GLY A 160 -0.07 1.84 -2.43
C GLY A 160 -1.44 2.04 -3.10
N ALA A 161 -1.59 3.15 -3.80
CA ALA A 161 -2.81 3.62 -4.48
C ALA A 161 -3.44 2.64 -5.51
N GLY A 162 -3.10 1.40 -5.56
CA GLY A 162 -3.68 0.36 -6.42
C GLY A 162 -3.80 -1.00 -5.73
N GLY A 163 -3.37 -1.09 -4.46
CA GLY A 163 -3.44 -2.31 -3.64
C GLY A 163 -4.85 -2.68 -3.21
N ALA A 164 -5.00 -3.84 -2.61
CA ALA A 164 -6.26 -4.31 -2.04
C ALA A 164 -6.60 -3.63 -0.69
N PHE A 165 -5.67 -2.85 -0.13
CA PHE A 165 -5.79 -2.12 1.12
C PHE A 165 -5.23 -0.71 0.93
N ASN A 166 -6.07 0.31 1.14
CA ASN A 166 -5.70 1.71 0.99
C ASN A 166 -5.77 2.42 2.34
N ILE A 167 -4.65 2.52 3.02
CA ILE A 167 -4.47 3.22 4.30
C ILE A 167 -4.60 4.74 4.17
N ASN A 168 -4.52 5.28 2.97
CA ASN A 168 -4.63 6.71 2.74
C ASN A 168 -6.08 7.17 2.50
N TRP A 169 -7.06 6.28 2.72
CA TRP A 169 -8.45 6.66 2.77
C TRP A 169 -8.75 7.23 4.15
N ASP A 170 -9.27 8.45 4.19
CA ASP A 170 -9.56 9.19 5.41
C ASP A 170 -11.06 9.32 5.64
N GLY A 171 -11.57 8.62 6.65
CA GLY A 171 -12.94 8.75 7.16
C GLY A 171 -13.08 9.85 8.22
N SER A 172 -14.30 10.38 8.37
CA SER A 172 -14.65 11.24 9.51
C SER A 172 -15.25 10.37 10.61
N TRP A 173 -14.51 10.07 11.64
CA TRP A 173 -14.93 9.24 12.78
C TRP A 173 -14.11 9.58 14.03
N THR A 174 -14.41 8.96 15.16
CA THR A 174 -13.74 9.26 16.42
C THR A 174 -13.52 7.98 17.21
N VAL A 175 -12.38 7.88 17.87
CA VAL A 175 -12.07 6.84 18.87
C VAL A 175 -11.50 7.47 20.13
N LYS A 176 -11.82 6.85 21.27
CA LYS A 176 -11.19 7.12 22.56
C LYS A 176 -10.82 5.81 23.23
N THR A 177 -9.75 5.86 23.99
CA THR A 177 -9.23 4.70 24.72
C THR A 177 -8.91 5.07 26.15
N LEU A 178 -9.06 4.08 27.05
CA LEU A 178 -8.69 4.21 28.45
C LEU A 178 -8.00 2.93 28.90
N VAL A 179 -6.82 3.07 29.50
CA VAL A 179 -6.11 1.98 30.17
C VAL A 179 -6.44 1.99 31.65
N ASN A 180 -6.76 0.83 32.20
CA ASN A 180 -7.03 0.65 33.63
C ASN A 180 -6.37 -0.65 34.16
N ASP A 181 -6.65 -1.03 35.39
CA ASP A 181 -6.11 -2.21 36.10
C ASP A 181 -6.55 -3.57 35.50
N LYS A 182 -7.53 -3.59 34.59
CA LYS A 182 -8.05 -4.80 33.93
C LYS A 182 -7.63 -4.94 32.47
N GLY A 183 -6.98 -3.92 31.93
CA GLY A 183 -6.60 -3.84 30.52
C GLY A 183 -6.89 -2.49 29.90
N TRP A 184 -7.36 -2.46 28.65
CA TRP A 184 -7.70 -1.22 27.96
C TRP A 184 -9.00 -1.33 27.18
N GLY A 185 -9.78 -0.28 27.27
CA GLY A 185 -11.02 -0.08 26.53
C GLY A 185 -10.86 0.84 25.33
N SER A 186 -11.70 0.65 24.34
CA SER A 186 -11.80 1.55 23.18
C SER A 186 -13.25 1.72 22.76
N GLU A 187 -13.63 2.94 22.42
CA GLU A 187 -14.96 3.30 21.93
C GLU A 187 -14.86 4.05 20.62
N PHE A 188 -15.59 3.53 19.62
CA PHE A 188 -15.61 4.04 18.26
C PHE A 188 -16.98 4.64 17.98
N LYS A 189 -16.98 5.84 17.39
CA LYS A 189 -18.16 6.50 16.83
C LYS A 189 -17.92 6.77 15.36
N ILE A 190 -18.67 6.12 14.48
CA ILE A 190 -18.57 6.24 13.04
C ILE A 190 -19.89 6.77 12.50
N PRO A 191 -19.96 8.03 12.06
CA PRO A 191 -21.15 8.55 11.38
C PRO A 191 -21.47 7.71 10.15
N PHE A 192 -22.73 7.33 9.95
CA PHE A 192 -23.14 6.57 8.76
C PHE A 192 -22.79 7.27 7.45
N LYS A 193 -22.75 8.61 7.43
CA LYS A 193 -22.32 9.40 6.28
C LYS A 193 -20.84 9.16 5.88
N THR A 194 -20.01 8.59 6.76
CA THR A 194 -18.64 8.19 6.48
C THR A 194 -18.57 6.92 5.65
N LEU A 195 -19.56 6.03 5.81
CA LEU A 195 -19.63 4.73 5.16
C LEU A 195 -20.48 4.80 3.89
N ARG A 196 -20.27 3.80 3.03
CA ARG A 196 -21.15 3.55 1.88
C ARG A 196 -21.76 2.17 2.02
N TYR A 197 -23.03 2.07 1.74
CA TYR A 197 -23.82 0.87 1.93
C TYR A 197 -25.00 0.86 0.96
N LYS A 198 -25.74 -0.25 0.91
CA LYS A 198 -26.94 -0.37 0.09
C LYS A 198 -28.05 0.54 0.60
N SER A 199 -28.98 0.95 -0.29
CA SER A 199 -30.15 1.78 0.08
C SER A 199 -31.30 0.98 0.69
N GLU A 200 -31.05 -0.25 1.13
CA GLU A 200 -32.05 -1.16 1.67
C GLU A 200 -32.23 -0.96 3.18
N ARG A 201 -33.41 -1.28 3.71
CA ARG A 201 -33.62 -1.37 5.16
C ARG A 201 -33.23 -2.75 5.65
N ASN A 202 -32.88 -2.86 6.95
CA ASN A 202 -32.54 -4.12 7.60
C ASN A 202 -31.40 -4.87 6.89
N GLN A 203 -30.27 -4.21 6.82
CA GLN A 203 -29.08 -4.71 6.12
C GLN A 203 -28.34 -5.76 6.93
N GLU A 204 -27.61 -6.62 6.23
CA GLU A 204 -26.59 -7.49 6.78
C GLU A 204 -25.22 -7.06 6.23
N TRP A 205 -24.25 -6.85 7.15
CA TRP A 205 -22.88 -6.48 6.82
C TRP A 205 -21.91 -7.61 7.20
N GLY A 206 -20.81 -7.73 6.47
CA GLY A 206 -19.70 -8.55 6.92
C GLY A 206 -18.93 -7.82 8.03
N VAL A 207 -18.54 -8.52 9.11
CA VAL A 207 -17.77 -7.96 10.19
C VAL A 207 -16.77 -8.97 10.75
N ASN A 208 -15.56 -8.51 11.08
CA ASN A 208 -14.62 -9.29 11.88
C ASN A 208 -13.80 -8.37 12.78
N PHE A 209 -13.26 -8.93 13.86
CA PHE A 209 -12.44 -8.22 14.84
C PHE A 209 -11.10 -8.92 14.96
N GLN A 210 -10.04 -8.13 15.09
CA GLN A 210 -8.69 -8.59 15.41
C GLN A 210 -8.21 -7.89 16.66
N ARG A 211 -7.63 -8.66 17.59
CA ARG A 211 -6.76 -8.15 18.65
C ARG A 211 -5.34 -8.58 18.37
N VAL A 212 -4.40 -7.65 18.48
CA VAL A 212 -2.97 -7.92 18.64
C VAL A 212 -2.63 -7.71 20.10
N ASN A 213 -2.11 -8.75 20.76
CA ASN A 213 -1.47 -8.68 22.06
C ASN A 213 0.03 -8.80 21.83
N ALA A 214 0.71 -7.67 21.77
CA ALA A 214 2.09 -7.60 21.35
C ALA A 214 3.06 -8.17 22.39
N SER A 215 2.72 -8.10 23.67
CA SER A 215 3.55 -8.59 24.77
C SER A 215 3.77 -10.10 24.71
N ILE A 216 2.77 -10.86 24.28
CA ILE A 216 2.80 -12.32 24.10
C ILE A 216 2.83 -12.74 22.64
N GLN A 217 2.95 -11.79 21.71
CA GLN A 217 2.98 -12.01 20.25
C GLN A 217 1.76 -12.77 19.72
N GLU A 218 0.61 -12.59 20.36
CA GLU A 218 -0.65 -13.19 19.95
C GLU A 218 -1.41 -12.28 18.98
N VAL A 219 -1.95 -12.90 17.92
CA VAL A 219 -2.98 -12.30 17.06
C VAL A 219 -4.19 -13.20 17.09
N SER A 220 -5.32 -12.65 17.49
CA SER A 220 -6.59 -13.39 17.60
C SER A 220 -7.72 -12.67 16.88
N HIS A 221 -8.70 -13.45 16.39
CA HIS A 221 -9.84 -12.96 15.63
C HIS A 221 -11.14 -13.55 16.19
N TRP A 222 -12.23 -12.77 16.09
CA TRP A 222 -13.55 -13.28 16.43
C TRP A 222 -14.01 -14.34 15.41
N SER A 223 -14.02 -14.02 14.12
CA SER A 223 -14.18 -15.00 13.06
C SER A 223 -12.80 -15.48 12.62
N SER A 224 -12.58 -16.80 12.71
CA SER A 224 -11.26 -17.41 12.53
C SER A 224 -10.68 -17.13 11.15
N ILE A 225 -9.42 -16.75 11.11
CA ILE A 225 -8.67 -16.48 9.88
C ILE A 225 -7.41 -17.35 9.87
N ASN A 226 -7.16 -18.02 8.78
CA ASN A 226 -5.93 -18.80 8.60
C ASN A 226 -4.70 -17.88 8.57
N ARG A 227 -3.56 -18.36 9.08
CA ARG A 227 -2.34 -17.58 9.28
C ARG A 227 -1.78 -16.92 8.00
N GLN A 228 -2.04 -17.45 6.82
CA GLN A 228 -1.59 -16.85 5.55
C GLN A 228 -2.38 -15.62 5.13
N PHE A 229 -3.47 -15.28 5.81
CA PHE A 229 -4.32 -14.14 5.52
C PHE A 229 -4.26 -13.09 6.63
N THR A 230 -4.84 -11.92 6.39
CA THR A 230 -5.01 -10.84 7.38
C THR A 230 -6.49 -10.62 7.67
N VAL A 231 -6.81 -9.82 8.70
CA VAL A 231 -8.19 -9.43 9.04
C VAL A 231 -8.92 -8.77 7.84
N ASN A 232 -8.18 -8.17 6.93
CA ASN A 232 -8.71 -7.47 5.77
C ASN A 232 -9.37 -8.41 4.73
N ARG A 233 -9.27 -9.72 4.91
CA ARG A 233 -9.88 -10.70 4.03
C ARG A 233 -11.40 -10.79 4.28
N LEU A 234 -12.19 -10.10 3.48
CA LEU A 234 -13.63 -9.93 3.68
C LEU A 234 -14.42 -11.24 3.65
N ILE A 235 -14.04 -12.21 2.80
CA ILE A 235 -14.71 -13.52 2.76
C ILE A 235 -14.58 -14.32 4.07
N SER A 236 -13.69 -13.92 4.97
CA SER A 236 -13.54 -14.53 6.30
C SER A 236 -14.34 -13.78 7.38
N ALA A 237 -15.12 -12.78 7.02
CA ALA A 237 -15.96 -12.04 7.95
C ALA A 237 -17.15 -12.88 8.44
N GLY A 238 -17.56 -12.68 9.68
CA GLY A 238 -18.87 -13.10 10.18
C GLY A 238 -19.95 -12.11 9.72
N THR A 239 -21.19 -12.33 10.10
CA THR A 239 -22.35 -11.52 9.69
C THR A 239 -22.86 -10.66 10.82
N LEU A 240 -22.94 -9.34 10.60
CA LEU A 240 -23.65 -8.38 11.45
C LEU A 240 -25.05 -8.15 10.86
N LYS A 241 -26.08 -8.47 11.64
CA LYS A 241 -27.50 -8.39 11.27
C LYS A 241 -28.19 -7.19 11.89
N ASN A 242 -29.38 -6.88 11.36
CA ASN A 242 -30.31 -5.89 11.91
C ASN A 242 -29.77 -4.46 11.94
N ILE A 243 -28.92 -4.08 10.98
CA ILE A 243 -28.48 -2.71 10.86
C ILE A 243 -29.37 -1.91 9.92
N ASN A 244 -29.80 -0.72 10.37
CA ASN A 244 -30.69 0.16 9.63
C ASN A 244 -30.07 1.54 9.44
N PRO A 245 -29.11 1.69 8.55
CA PRO A 245 -28.47 2.98 8.32
C PRO A 245 -29.40 3.93 7.57
N PRO A 246 -29.35 5.26 7.82
CA PRO A 246 -30.16 6.23 7.11
C PRO A 246 -29.73 6.38 5.65
N ILE A 247 -30.58 6.91 4.80
CA ILE A 247 -30.13 7.42 3.49
C ILE A 247 -29.48 8.78 3.78
N SER A 248 -28.16 8.81 3.81
CA SER A 248 -27.41 10.03 4.13
C SER A 248 -26.86 10.70 2.87
N GLN A 249 -26.92 12.01 2.83
CA GLN A 249 -26.13 12.83 1.92
C GLN A 249 -24.91 13.35 2.70
N ASN A 250 -23.76 13.37 2.05
CA ASN A 250 -22.54 13.88 2.63
C ASN A 250 -21.96 14.93 1.68
N ILE A 251 -21.83 16.15 2.16
CA ILE A 251 -21.21 17.25 1.44
C ILE A 251 -20.04 17.72 2.29
N LYS A 252 -18.83 17.62 1.74
CA LYS A 252 -17.60 18.10 2.37
C LYS A 252 -16.98 19.17 1.49
N PHE A 253 -16.48 20.21 2.13
CA PHE A 253 -15.73 21.28 1.49
C PHE A 253 -14.44 21.51 2.29
N ILE A 254 -13.29 21.44 1.62
CA ILE A 254 -11.97 21.49 2.26
C ILE A 254 -11.15 22.57 1.57
N PRO A 255 -11.36 23.86 1.92
CA PRO A 255 -10.49 24.93 1.46
C PRO A 255 -9.12 24.82 2.14
N TYR A 256 -8.09 25.24 1.41
CA TYR A 256 -6.76 25.40 1.96
C TYR A 256 -6.12 26.71 1.53
N PHE A 257 -5.20 27.17 2.35
CA PHE A 257 -4.27 28.25 2.05
C PHE A 257 -2.84 27.78 2.31
N LEU A 258 -1.95 28.15 1.42
CA LEU A 258 -0.54 27.82 1.47
C LEU A 258 0.31 29.06 1.20
N THR A 259 1.38 29.24 1.96
CA THR A 259 2.46 30.17 1.61
C THR A 259 3.79 29.44 1.65
N GLN A 260 4.60 29.69 0.65
CA GLN A 260 5.89 29.03 0.47
C GLN A 260 6.96 30.07 0.19
N ARG A 261 8.06 29.97 0.95
CA ARG A 261 9.28 30.72 0.67
C ARG A 261 10.33 29.77 0.11
N ASN A 262 10.74 30.00 -1.11
CA ASN A 262 11.81 29.27 -1.77
C ASN A 262 13.09 30.13 -1.79
N SER A 263 14.23 29.48 -1.51
CA SER A 263 15.54 30.10 -1.57
C SER A 263 16.49 29.14 -2.29
N PHE A 264 17.12 29.64 -3.33
CA PHE A 264 18.15 28.92 -4.09
C PHE A 264 19.47 29.69 -3.99
N SER A 265 20.56 28.96 -3.73
CA SER A 265 21.92 29.49 -3.71
C SER A 265 22.84 28.54 -4.47
N GLY A 266 23.44 28.99 -5.55
CA GLY A 266 24.37 28.24 -6.40
C GLY A 266 25.33 29.19 -7.12
N GLU A 267 26.20 28.66 -7.98
CA GLU A 267 27.32 29.35 -8.63
C GLU A 267 26.94 30.66 -9.37
N GLN A 268 25.72 30.77 -9.88
CA GLN A 268 25.35 31.89 -10.76
C GLN A 268 24.19 32.75 -10.25
N SER A 269 23.47 32.37 -9.17
CA SER A 269 22.36 33.21 -8.68
C SER A 269 21.91 32.86 -7.26
N LYS A 270 21.58 33.92 -6.48
CA LYS A 270 20.71 33.79 -5.30
C LYS A 270 19.31 34.23 -5.71
N LYS A 271 18.33 33.35 -5.64
CA LYS A 271 16.94 33.66 -5.85
C LYS A 271 16.15 33.39 -4.58
N ASN A 272 15.39 34.37 -4.16
CA ASN A 272 14.39 34.20 -3.10
C ASN A 272 13.03 34.52 -3.70
N ASN A 273 12.09 33.60 -3.57
CA ASN A 273 10.72 33.80 -4.01
C ASN A 273 9.77 33.47 -2.86
N VAL A 274 8.70 34.25 -2.74
CA VAL A 274 7.60 33.94 -1.83
C VAL A 274 6.35 33.84 -2.66
N ASP A 275 5.77 32.64 -2.67
CA ASP A 275 4.55 32.32 -3.38
C ASP A 275 3.45 32.03 -2.35
N SER A 276 2.24 32.51 -2.63
CA SER A 276 1.07 32.18 -1.83
C SER A 276 0.00 31.65 -2.76
N ASP A 277 -0.65 30.61 -2.34
CA ASP A 277 -1.63 29.90 -3.15
C ASP A 277 -2.81 29.43 -2.29
N GLY A 278 -3.94 29.18 -2.92
CA GLY A 278 -5.12 28.66 -2.29
C GLY A 278 -5.95 27.83 -3.25
N GLY A 279 -6.61 26.85 -2.71
CA GLY A 279 -7.46 25.95 -3.49
C GLY A 279 -8.48 25.28 -2.59
N PHE A 280 -9.18 24.33 -3.14
CA PHE A 280 -10.14 23.53 -2.37
C PHE A 280 -10.34 22.15 -2.97
N ASP A 281 -10.70 21.22 -2.10
CA ASP A 281 -11.31 19.96 -2.47
C ASP A 281 -12.77 19.95 -2.02
N GLY A 282 -13.65 19.43 -2.88
CA GLY A 282 -15.07 19.27 -2.62
C GLY A 282 -15.49 17.82 -2.78
N LYS A 283 -16.37 17.34 -1.93
CA LYS A 283 -16.90 15.99 -2.01
C LYS A 283 -18.40 16.02 -1.82
N ILE A 284 -19.14 15.44 -2.77
CA ILE A 284 -20.60 15.41 -2.79
C ILE A 284 -21.05 13.98 -3.02
N SER A 285 -21.79 13.43 -2.06
CA SER A 285 -22.46 12.13 -2.24
C SER A 285 -23.73 12.33 -3.07
N ILE A 286 -23.86 11.60 -4.17
CA ILE A 286 -25.04 11.59 -5.05
C ILE A 286 -25.82 10.30 -4.79
N GLY A 287 -26.87 10.44 -3.98
CA GLY A 287 -27.57 9.26 -3.44
C GLY A 287 -26.65 8.43 -2.54
N SER A 288 -26.97 7.14 -2.35
CA SER A 288 -26.16 6.23 -1.51
C SER A 288 -25.01 5.55 -2.26
N GLY A 289 -24.97 5.66 -3.60
CA GLY A 289 -24.07 4.87 -4.43
C GLY A 289 -22.93 5.63 -5.10
N LEU A 290 -23.03 6.94 -5.31
CA LEU A 290 -22.05 7.72 -6.07
C LEU A 290 -21.43 8.83 -5.25
N ASN A 291 -20.18 9.17 -5.58
CA ASN A 291 -19.47 10.35 -5.10
C ASN A 291 -18.91 11.15 -6.26
N LEU A 292 -19.10 12.42 -6.18
CA LEU A 292 -18.41 13.43 -6.98
C LEU A 292 -17.36 14.10 -6.10
N ASP A 293 -16.10 13.94 -6.46
CA ASP A 293 -14.97 14.65 -5.88
C ASP A 293 -14.53 15.73 -6.85
N LEU A 294 -14.39 16.94 -6.38
CA LEU A 294 -13.94 18.11 -7.14
C LEU A 294 -12.65 18.62 -6.52
N THR A 295 -11.74 19.06 -7.34
CA THR A 295 -10.51 19.72 -6.86
C THR A 295 -10.20 20.93 -7.73
N TYR A 296 -9.77 22.00 -7.10
CA TYR A 296 -9.25 23.18 -7.75
C TYR A 296 -7.91 23.55 -7.12
N ASN A 297 -6.91 23.71 -8.01
CA ASN A 297 -5.56 24.05 -7.61
C ASN A 297 -5.00 23.04 -6.59
N THR A 298 -5.02 21.75 -6.93
CA THR A 298 -4.70 20.61 -6.04
C THR A 298 -3.39 20.79 -5.31
N ASP A 299 -3.42 20.69 -3.99
CA ASP A 299 -2.26 20.88 -3.14
C ASP A 299 -1.37 19.62 -3.05
N PHE A 300 -0.07 19.84 -3.13
CA PHE A 300 0.97 18.83 -2.98
C PHE A 300 1.82 18.98 -1.72
N ALA A 301 1.66 20.06 -0.96
CA ALA A 301 2.54 20.39 0.18
C ALA A 301 2.39 19.45 1.38
N GLN A 302 1.30 18.69 1.46
CA GLN A 302 1.12 17.69 2.52
C GLN A 302 1.83 16.36 2.19
N ALA A 303 2.10 16.09 0.92
CA ALA A 303 2.71 14.83 0.53
C ALA A 303 4.06 14.67 1.21
N GLU A 304 4.31 13.47 1.74
CA GLU A 304 5.65 13.13 2.19
C GLU A 304 6.61 13.21 1.02
N ALA A 305 7.80 13.76 1.27
CA ALA A 305 8.88 13.70 0.30
C ALA A 305 9.18 12.24 -0.09
N ASP A 306 9.57 12.02 -1.32
CA ASP A 306 9.95 10.68 -1.77
C ASP A 306 11.24 10.24 -1.10
N GLU A 307 11.26 8.99 -0.71
CA GLU A 307 12.49 8.37 -0.25
C GLU A 307 13.40 8.13 -1.45
N GLN A 308 14.63 8.62 -1.36
CA GLN A 308 15.65 8.38 -2.36
C GLN A 308 15.92 6.86 -2.49
N GLN A 309 16.31 6.43 -3.69
CA GLN A 309 16.65 5.05 -4.00
C GLN A 309 17.95 5.00 -4.80
N ILE A 310 18.79 4.00 -4.53
CA ILE A 310 19.93 3.69 -5.38
C ILE A 310 19.44 2.78 -6.50
N ASN A 311 19.72 3.16 -7.74
CA ASN A 311 19.42 2.35 -8.92
C ASN A 311 20.74 1.82 -9.53
N LEU A 312 20.97 0.53 -9.42
CA LEU A 312 22.07 -0.19 -10.10
C LEU A 312 21.52 -1.07 -11.25
N ASP A 313 20.33 -0.74 -11.72
CA ASP A 313 19.63 -1.41 -12.82
C ASP A 313 19.34 -0.40 -13.94
N ARG A 314 19.08 -0.89 -15.15
CA ARG A 314 18.72 -0.11 -16.34
C ARG A 314 17.22 0.19 -16.47
N PHE A 315 16.42 -0.31 -15.53
CA PHE A 315 14.98 -0.17 -15.56
C PHE A 315 14.47 0.95 -14.65
N SER A 316 13.33 1.52 -15.01
CA SER A 316 12.71 2.63 -14.28
C SER A 316 12.33 2.24 -12.84
N LEU A 317 12.58 3.16 -11.92
CA LEU A 317 12.10 3.04 -10.54
C LEU A 317 10.61 3.40 -10.45
N PHE A 318 9.91 2.73 -9.55
CA PHE A 318 8.51 3.02 -9.23
C PHE A 318 8.42 3.80 -7.92
N PHE A 319 7.74 4.94 -7.95
CA PHE A 319 7.42 5.74 -6.76
C PHE A 319 5.91 5.77 -6.58
N PRO A 320 5.37 5.38 -5.42
CA PRO A 320 3.93 5.32 -5.19
C PRO A 320 3.28 6.72 -5.23
N GLU A 321 1.98 6.77 -5.50
CA GLU A 321 1.18 7.99 -5.34
C GLU A 321 1.07 8.36 -3.86
N LYS A 322 1.14 9.65 -3.52
CA LYS A 322 1.07 10.18 -2.16
C LYS A 322 0.05 11.31 -1.99
N ARG A 323 -0.53 11.81 -3.09
CA ARG A 323 -1.46 12.92 -3.07
C ARG A 323 -2.86 12.45 -2.68
N ALA A 324 -3.44 13.03 -1.61
CA ALA A 324 -4.69 12.59 -0.99
C ALA A 324 -5.85 12.47 -2.00
N PHE A 325 -6.03 13.45 -2.90
CA PHE A 325 -7.08 13.41 -3.92
C PHE A 325 -7.02 12.15 -4.77
N PHE A 326 -5.83 11.69 -5.19
CA PHE A 326 -5.68 10.51 -6.04
C PHE A 326 -5.70 9.18 -5.28
N LEU A 327 -5.43 9.20 -3.99
CA LEU A 327 -5.36 8.00 -3.18
C LEU A 327 -6.74 7.42 -2.85
N GLU A 328 -7.74 8.28 -2.70
CA GLU A 328 -9.11 7.84 -2.43
C GLU A 328 -9.70 7.12 -3.67
N ASN A 329 -10.30 5.96 -3.46
CA ASN A 329 -10.85 5.09 -4.50
C ASN A 329 -9.87 4.67 -5.62
N ALA A 330 -8.56 4.86 -5.42
CA ALA A 330 -7.53 4.51 -6.40
C ALA A 330 -7.59 3.06 -6.88
N GLY A 331 -7.99 2.12 -6.01
CA GLY A 331 -8.14 0.71 -6.33
C GLY A 331 -9.16 0.42 -7.44
N LEU A 332 -10.15 1.31 -7.67
CA LEU A 332 -11.09 1.17 -8.76
C LEU A 332 -10.42 1.33 -10.12
N PHE A 333 -9.49 2.29 -10.25
CA PHE A 333 -8.78 2.57 -11.50
C PHE A 333 -7.57 1.66 -11.75
N SER A 334 -7.23 0.79 -10.81
CA SER A 334 -6.07 -0.08 -10.89
C SER A 334 -6.32 -1.25 -11.85
N VAL A 335 -5.73 -1.18 -13.05
CA VAL A 335 -5.66 -2.26 -14.05
C VAL A 335 -4.21 -2.43 -14.46
N GLY A 336 -3.69 -3.64 -14.35
CA GLY A 336 -2.29 -3.93 -14.67
C GLY A 336 -1.69 -5.00 -13.76
N ASP A 337 -0.37 -5.12 -13.82
CA ASP A 337 0.43 -6.05 -13.02
C ASP A 337 1.02 -5.35 -11.79
N ASN A 338 0.46 -5.62 -10.64
CA ASN A 338 0.99 -5.18 -9.35
C ASN A 338 1.72 -6.35 -8.69
N SER A 339 2.96 -6.56 -9.07
CA SER A 339 3.82 -7.63 -8.52
C SER A 339 4.48 -7.22 -7.20
N PHE A 340 5.03 -8.20 -6.48
CA PHE A 340 5.90 -7.96 -5.33
C PHE A 340 7.09 -7.07 -5.76
N GLY A 341 7.24 -5.91 -5.10
CA GLY A 341 8.35 -4.98 -5.37
C GLY A 341 8.02 -3.81 -6.30
N GLY A 342 6.76 -3.64 -6.70
CA GLY A 342 6.31 -2.51 -7.50
C GLY A 342 5.42 -2.89 -8.67
N SER A 343 4.94 -1.91 -9.42
CA SER A 343 4.17 -2.14 -10.64
C SER A 343 5.09 -2.44 -11.81
N GLU A 344 4.79 -3.48 -12.59
CA GLU A 344 5.47 -3.75 -13.86
C GLU A 344 4.78 -3.03 -15.01
N VAL A 345 3.46 -3.16 -15.06
CA VAL A 345 2.60 -2.54 -16.06
C VAL A 345 1.33 -2.02 -15.39
N SER A 346 1.00 -0.78 -15.62
CA SER A 346 -0.26 -0.20 -15.17
C SER A 346 -0.87 0.64 -16.30
N MET A 347 -2.16 0.46 -16.56
CA MET A 347 -2.87 1.22 -17.59
C MET A 347 -3.14 2.65 -17.17
N PHE A 348 -3.26 2.87 -15.87
CA PHE A 348 -3.39 4.18 -15.25
C PHE A 348 -2.54 4.29 -13.98
N PHE A 349 -1.80 5.38 -13.88
CA PHE A 349 -0.98 5.73 -12.74
C PHE A 349 -1.10 7.24 -12.47
N SER A 350 -1.85 7.59 -11.45
CA SER A 350 -2.21 8.98 -11.14
C SER A 350 -1.01 9.92 -10.97
N ARG A 351 0.14 9.39 -10.55
CA ARG A 351 1.38 10.18 -10.42
C ARG A 351 1.85 10.80 -11.74
N ARG A 352 1.41 10.28 -12.90
CA ARG A 352 1.68 10.91 -14.21
C ARG A 352 0.94 12.23 -14.39
N ILE A 353 -0.14 12.47 -13.66
CA ILE A 353 -0.87 13.74 -13.70
C ILE A 353 -0.10 14.80 -12.92
N GLY A 354 0.25 15.91 -13.54
CA GLY A 354 1.01 16.99 -12.92
C GLY A 354 2.51 16.78 -12.83
N ILE A 355 3.06 15.88 -13.66
CA ILE A 355 4.49 15.71 -13.87
C ILE A 355 4.74 15.70 -15.38
N ASP A 356 5.68 16.52 -15.85
CA ASP A 356 6.06 16.57 -17.25
C ASP A 356 6.98 15.40 -17.67
N GLN A 357 7.43 15.39 -18.92
CA GLN A 357 8.29 14.35 -19.46
C GLN A 357 9.69 14.34 -18.84
N ASP A 358 10.15 15.49 -18.37
CA ASP A 358 11.46 15.68 -17.74
C ASP A 358 11.42 15.42 -16.23
N GLY A 359 10.22 15.07 -15.68
CA GLY A 359 10.01 14.81 -14.26
C GLY A 359 9.74 16.07 -13.43
N ASN A 360 9.59 17.24 -14.07
CA ASN A 360 9.26 18.48 -13.38
C ASN A 360 7.78 18.55 -13.03
N GLN A 361 7.44 19.34 -12.00
CA GLN A 361 6.06 19.55 -11.59
C GLN A 361 5.33 20.48 -12.58
N ALA A 362 4.22 19.98 -13.14
CA ALA A 362 3.25 20.78 -13.90
C ALA A 362 2.01 21.01 -13.00
N PRO A 363 1.73 22.25 -12.54
CA PRO A 363 0.65 22.51 -11.61
C PRO A 363 -0.70 22.04 -12.16
N ILE A 364 -1.48 21.37 -11.32
CA ILE A 364 -2.83 20.93 -11.66
C ILE A 364 -3.77 22.11 -11.52
N ASN A 365 -4.47 22.44 -12.60
CA ASN A 365 -5.48 23.50 -12.61
C ASN A 365 -6.71 23.07 -11.80
N GLY A 366 -7.16 21.84 -12.02
CA GLY A 366 -8.30 21.28 -11.32
C GLY A 366 -8.85 20.04 -12.02
N GLY A 367 -9.92 19.52 -11.47
CA GLY A 367 -10.59 18.37 -12.06
C GLY A 367 -11.76 17.84 -11.24
N ALA A 368 -12.33 16.77 -11.78
CA ALA A 368 -13.48 16.09 -11.19
C ALA A 368 -13.31 14.58 -11.27
N ARG A 369 -13.73 13.90 -10.22
CA ARG A 369 -13.79 12.43 -10.18
C ARG A 369 -15.16 11.97 -9.71
N LEU A 370 -15.82 11.14 -10.50
CA LEU A 370 -17.06 10.46 -10.12
C LEU A 370 -16.76 8.99 -9.89
N THR A 371 -17.07 8.48 -8.70
CA THR A 371 -16.88 7.06 -8.37
C THR A 371 -18.08 6.50 -7.64
N GLY A 372 -18.35 5.21 -7.82
CA GLY A 372 -19.38 4.52 -7.07
C GLY A 372 -20.03 3.37 -7.83
N THR A 373 -21.26 3.04 -7.46
CA THR A 373 -22.02 1.90 -8.03
C THR A 373 -23.34 2.36 -8.62
N ILE A 374 -23.58 2.01 -9.87
CA ILE A 374 -24.84 2.22 -10.59
C ILE A 374 -25.30 0.87 -11.14
N ALA A 375 -26.52 0.44 -10.82
CA ALA A 375 -27.11 -0.80 -11.33
C ALA A 375 -26.17 -2.03 -11.21
N ASN A 376 -25.54 -2.21 -10.04
CA ASN A 376 -24.58 -3.28 -9.75
C ASN A 376 -23.29 -3.22 -10.61
N MET A 377 -23.00 -2.08 -11.22
CA MET A 377 -21.76 -1.81 -11.93
C MET A 377 -20.99 -0.70 -11.22
N ARG A 378 -19.73 -0.94 -10.89
CA ARG A 378 -18.84 0.10 -10.39
C ARG A 378 -18.37 0.98 -11.53
N VAL A 379 -18.52 2.28 -11.35
CA VAL A 379 -18.16 3.30 -12.34
C VAL A 379 -17.10 4.23 -11.75
N GLY A 380 -16.08 4.51 -12.52
CA GLY A 380 -15.08 5.54 -12.24
C GLY A 380 -14.90 6.44 -13.44
N LEU A 381 -15.10 7.74 -13.25
CA LEU A 381 -14.75 8.78 -14.22
C LEU A 381 -13.75 9.72 -13.57
N LEU A 382 -12.71 10.10 -14.28
CA LEU A 382 -11.77 11.13 -13.86
C LEU A 382 -11.49 12.05 -15.03
N ASN A 383 -11.57 13.36 -14.78
CA ASN A 383 -11.13 14.40 -15.71
C ASN A 383 -10.26 15.39 -14.94
N MET A 384 -9.03 15.60 -15.39
CA MET A 384 -8.07 16.51 -14.77
C MET A 384 -7.40 17.37 -15.84
N SER A 385 -7.00 18.59 -15.48
CA SER A 385 -6.22 19.47 -16.33
C SER A 385 -5.00 20.06 -15.61
N THR A 386 -3.91 20.27 -16.35
CA THR A 386 -2.71 20.95 -15.84
C THR A 386 -2.55 22.32 -16.51
N LYS A 387 -1.81 23.22 -15.85
CA LYS A 387 -1.40 24.50 -16.43
C LYS A 387 -0.22 24.26 -17.42
N SER A 388 -0.07 25.14 -18.39
CA SER A 388 1.18 25.20 -19.18
C SER A 388 2.30 25.76 -18.31
N VAL A 389 3.51 25.23 -18.45
CA VAL A 389 4.72 25.69 -17.73
C VAL A 389 5.87 25.76 -18.71
N GLY A 390 6.44 26.94 -18.94
CA GLY A 390 7.46 27.14 -19.95
C GLY A 390 6.97 26.68 -21.34
N ASP A 391 7.75 25.79 -21.96
CA ASP A 391 7.42 25.22 -23.28
C ASP A 391 6.50 23.98 -23.17
N THR A 392 6.23 23.49 -21.97
CA THR A 392 5.33 22.33 -21.75
C THR A 392 3.88 22.78 -21.84
N PRO A 393 3.08 22.26 -22.81
CA PRO A 393 1.68 22.63 -22.96
C PRO A 393 0.85 22.10 -21.79
N SER A 394 -0.33 22.68 -21.60
CA SER A 394 -1.33 22.11 -20.70
C SER A 394 -1.81 20.77 -21.21
N ASN A 395 -2.11 19.86 -20.30
CA ASN A 395 -2.58 18.51 -20.61
C ASN A 395 -3.98 18.30 -20.03
N GLU A 396 -4.79 17.54 -20.76
CA GLU A 396 -6.06 17.00 -20.28
C GLU A 396 -5.95 15.48 -20.11
N TYR A 397 -6.41 14.99 -18.98
CA TYR A 397 -6.38 13.57 -18.59
C TYR A 397 -7.80 13.09 -18.35
N GLN A 398 -8.23 12.10 -19.11
CA GLN A 398 -9.58 11.55 -19.06
C GLN A 398 -9.53 10.04 -18.85
N ILE A 399 -10.30 9.54 -17.90
CA ILE A 399 -10.36 8.11 -17.58
C ILE A 399 -11.80 7.69 -17.39
N LEU A 400 -12.15 6.58 -18.01
CA LEU A 400 -13.39 5.85 -17.78
C LEU A 400 -13.05 4.45 -17.30
N ARG A 401 -13.57 4.05 -16.16
CA ARG A 401 -13.50 2.69 -15.61
C ARG A 401 -14.90 2.14 -15.39
N LEU A 402 -15.16 0.97 -15.92
CA LEU A 402 -16.37 0.20 -15.67
C LEU A 402 -15.97 -1.16 -15.11
N LYS A 403 -16.59 -1.60 -14.02
CA LYS A 403 -16.30 -2.90 -13.41
C LYS A 403 -17.57 -3.52 -12.87
N LYS A 404 -17.87 -4.76 -13.28
CA LYS A 404 -18.96 -5.54 -12.75
C LYS A 404 -18.42 -6.61 -11.81
N GLU A 405 -18.83 -6.53 -10.54
CA GLU A 405 -18.56 -7.57 -9.56
C GLU A 405 -19.50 -8.77 -9.82
N LEU A 406 -18.92 -9.96 -9.71
CA LEU A 406 -19.59 -11.24 -9.95
C LEU A 406 -19.43 -12.11 -8.69
N PRO A 407 -20.28 -13.15 -8.50
CA PRO A 407 -20.12 -14.10 -7.39
C PRO A 407 -18.72 -14.70 -7.30
N ASN A 408 -18.39 -15.29 -6.14
CA ASN A 408 -17.11 -15.98 -5.89
C ASN A 408 -15.87 -15.12 -6.10
N ARG A 409 -15.89 -13.85 -5.65
CA ARG A 409 -14.75 -12.92 -5.76
C ARG A 409 -14.31 -12.65 -7.21
N SER A 410 -15.23 -12.82 -8.15
CA SER A 410 -14.98 -12.65 -9.58
C SER A 410 -15.35 -11.25 -10.05
N HIS A 411 -14.76 -10.80 -11.14
CA HIS A 411 -15.17 -9.57 -11.82
C HIS A 411 -14.79 -9.57 -13.29
N ILE A 412 -15.41 -8.69 -14.03
CA ILE A 412 -14.99 -8.26 -15.36
C ILE A 412 -15.00 -6.74 -15.40
N GLY A 413 -14.03 -6.14 -16.08
CA GLY A 413 -13.92 -4.69 -16.16
C GLY A 413 -13.32 -4.20 -17.48
N ALA A 414 -13.52 -2.90 -17.74
CA ALA A 414 -12.93 -2.20 -18.86
C ALA A 414 -12.41 -0.83 -18.40
N ILE A 415 -11.31 -0.40 -18.97
CA ILE A 415 -10.71 0.91 -18.74
C ILE A 415 -10.41 1.59 -20.08
N VAL A 416 -10.69 2.88 -20.14
CA VAL A 416 -10.25 3.75 -21.22
C VAL A 416 -9.52 4.93 -20.61
N THR A 417 -8.31 5.23 -21.07
CA THR A 417 -7.57 6.44 -20.71
C THR A 417 -7.30 7.26 -21.97
N ASN A 418 -7.36 8.58 -21.85
CA ASN A 418 -7.08 9.51 -22.94
C ASN A 418 -6.31 10.70 -22.39
N LEU A 419 -5.08 10.88 -22.85
CA LEU A 419 -4.23 12.05 -22.63
C LEU A 419 -4.26 12.92 -23.88
N VAL A 420 -4.62 14.20 -23.72
CA VAL A 420 -4.58 15.20 -24.79
C VAL A 420 -3.61 16.30 -24.36
N LYS A 421 -2.59 16.58 -25.22
CA LYS A 421 -1.67 17.72 -25.04
C LYS A 421 -2.21 18.90 -25.84
N LEU A 422 -2.49 20.01 -25.17
CA LEU A 422 -3.09 21.22 -25.77
C LEU A 422 -1.98 22.16 -26.29
N GLY A 423 -1.14 21.66 -27.20
CA GLY A 423 -0.09 22.44 -27.86
C GLY A 423 -0.48 22.87 -29.28
N ASN A 424 0.51 23.39 -30.02
CA ASN A 424 0.32 23.80 -31.41
C ASN A 424 0.02 22.62 -32.36
N GLU A 425 0.41 21.41 -31.99
CA GLU A 425 0.10 20.17 -32.68
C GLU A 425 -0.87 19.31 -31.83
N LYS A 426 -1.88 18.77 -32.50
CA LYS A 426 -2.85 17.89 -31.83
C LYS A 426 -2.20 16.55 -31.51
N TYR A 427 -1.95 16.30 -30.22
CA TYR A 427 -1.40 15.05 -29.72
C TYR A 427 -2.37 14.37 -28.78
N SER A 428 -2.61 13.07 -28.98
CA SER A 428 -3.37 12.24 -28.03
C SER A 428 -2.75 10.87 -27.85
N ASN A 429 -2.78 10.36 -26.63
CA ASN A 429 -2.46 8.98 -26.28
C ASN A 429 -3.70 8.32 -25.67
N GLU A 430 -4.19 7.27 -26.28
CA GLU A 430 -5.34 6.50 -25.82
C GLU A 430 -4.91 5.10 -25.41
N VAL A 431 -5.45 4.58 -24.30
CA VAL A 431 -5.33 3.16 -23.93
C VAL A 431 -6.73 2.60 -23.65
N VAL A 432 -7.02 1.46 -24.26
CA VAL A 432 -8.24 0.69 -23.99
C VAL A 432 -7.84 -0.68 -23.46
N GLY A 433 -8.36 -1.05 -22.29
CA GLY A 433 -8.06 -2.32 -21.65
C GLY A 433 -9.30 -3.01 -21.09
N ILE A 434 -9.22 -4.33 -21.04
CA ILE A 434 -10.21 -5.20 -20.40
C ILE A 434 -9.48 -6.07 -19.40
N ASP A 435 -10.03 -6.23 -18.20
CA ASP A 435 -9.53 -7.12 -17.18
C ASP A 435 -10.63 -8.03 -16.64
N ALA A 436 -10.23 -9.21 -16.20
CA ALA A 436 -11.13 -10.16 -15.59
C ALA A 436 -10.42 -10.93 -14.46
N LYS A 437 -11.20 -11.34 -13.48
CA LYS A 437 -10.81 -12.27 -12.44
C LYS A 437 -11.89 -13.29 -12.22
N TRP A 438 -11.52 -14.54 -12.15
CA TRP A 438 -12.37 -15.65 -11.78
C TRP A 438 -11.87 -16.29 -10.49
N GLY A 439 -12.61 -16.10 -9.40
CA GLY A 439 -12.34 -16.74 -8.11
C GLY A 439 -12.85 -18.17 -8.10
N ILE A 440 -12.01 -19.10 -7.68
CA ILE A 440 -12.29 -20.53 -7.57
C ILE A 440 -12.22 -20.93 -6.10
N GLY A 441 -13.36 -21.12 -5.46
CA GLY A 441 -13.43 -21.32 -4.01
C GLY A 441 -12.86 -20.14 -3.25
N ALA A 442 -12.37 -20.38 -2.02
CA ALA A 442 -11.85 -19.32 -1.16
C ALA A 442 -10.39 -18.90 -1.44
N VAL A 443 -9.59 -19.75 -2.08
CA VAL A 443 -8.12 -19.60 -2.09
C VAL A 443 -7.49 -19.56 -3.47
N SER A 444 -8.21 -19.92 -4.53
CA SER A 444 -7.67 -19.98 -5.88
C SER A 444 -8.32 -18.96 -6.80
N GLN A 445 -7.60 -18.51 -7.82
CA GLN A 445 -8.10 -17.58 -8.82
C GLN A 445 -7.34 -17.69 -10.14
N ILE A 446 -8.02 -17.27 -11.20
CA ILE A 446 -7.43 -16.95 -12.50
C ILE A 446 -7.74 -15.50 -12.78
N ASP A 447 -6.76 -14.71 -13.13
CA ASP A 447 -6.91 -13.29 -13.45
C ASP A 447 -6.03 -12.89 -14.63
N GLY A 448 -6.41 -11.83 -15.30
CA GLY A 448 -5.64 -11.32 -16.42
C GLY A 448 -6.22 -10.04 -17.01
N TYR A 449 -5.50 -9.50 -17.97
CA TYR A 449 -5.92 -8.34 -18.75
C TYR A 449 -5.39 -8.42 -20.17
N THR A 450 -6.07 -7.67 -21.05
CA THR A 450 -5.57 -7.30 -22.36
C THR A 450 -5.80 -5.82 -22.59
N ALA A 451 -4.85 -5.15 -23.26
CA ALA A 451 -4.96 -3.73 -23.56
C ALA A 451 -4.27 -3.41 -24.90
N ILE A 452 -4.71 -2.33 -25.51
CA ILE A 452 -4.08 -1.72 -26.69
C ILE A 452 -3.86 -0.24 -26.41
N SER A 453 -2.77 0.32 -26.96
CA SER A 453 -2.52 1.76 -26.94
C SER A 453 -2.55 2.33 -28.35
N LYS A 454 -2.86 3.62 -28.44
CA LYS A 454 -2.80 4.41 -29.66
C LYS A 454 -2.01 5.68 -29.36
N THR A 455 -0.82 5.75 -29.92
CA THR A 455 0.09 6.90 -29.83
C THR A 455 0.43 7.34 -31.24
N PRO A 456 0.50 8.65 -31.55
CA PRO A 456 0.97 9.11 -32.82
C PRO A 456 2.36 8.52 -33.19
N LEU A 457 2.55 8.15 -34.43
CA LEU A 457 3.79 7.58 -34.98
C LEU A 457 4.16 6.15 -34.54
N LEU A 458 3.43 5.52 -33.63
CA LEU A 458 3.65 4.14 -33.23
C LEU A 458 2.73 3.16 -33.98
N ASP A 459 3.24 1.95 -34.24
CA ASP A 459 2.49 0.89 -34.92
C ASP A 459 1.46 0.23 -34.01
N ARG A 460 0.17 0.38 -34.32
CA ARG A 460 -0.93 -0.20 -33.57
C ARG A 460 -0.86 -1.73 -33.47
N ASN A 461 -0.32 -2.40 -34.46
CA ASN A 461 -0.21 -3.86 -34.43
C ASN A 461 0.81 -4.36 -33.40
N LYS A 462 1.72 -3.48 -32.98
CA LYS A 462 2.74 -3.74 -31.97
C LYS A 462 2.42 -3.08 -30.61
N ALA A 463 1.30 -2.38 -30.50
CA ALA A 463 0.91 -1.56 -29.35
C ALA A 463 -0.09 -2.28 -28.43
N TYR A 464 0.26 -3.47 -27.97
CA TYR A 464 -0.60 -4.32 -27.12
C TYR A 464 0.07 -4.75 -25.83
N ALA A 465 -0.75 -5.10 -24.84
CA ALA A 465 -0.35 -5.73 -23.60
C ALA A 465 -1.32 -6.86 -23.25
N PHE A 466 -0.80 -7.97 -22.79
CA PHE A 466 -1.55 -9.15 -22.36
C PHE A 466 -0.94 -9.78 -21.12
N ARG A 467 -1.75 -10.23 -20.19
CA ARG A 467 -1.35 -11.06 -19.05
C ARG A 467 -2.42 -12.05 -18.67
N LEU A 468 -1.98 -13.25 -18.31
CA LEU A 468 -2.79 -14.27 -17.68
C LEU A 468 -2.04 -14.85 -16.48
N GLN A 469 -2.73 -14.98 -15.34
CA GLN A 469 -2.20 -15.56 -14.13
C GLN A 469 -3.17 -16.57 -13.53
N ALA A 470 -2.65 -17.66 -13.00
CA ALA A 470 -3.34 -18.57 -12.11
C ALA A 470 -2.61 -18.62 -10.77
N SER A 471 -3.33 -18.51 -9.67
CA SER A 471 -2.75 -18.52 -8.33
C SER A 471 -3.64 -19.22 -7.31
N SER A 472 -3.01 -19.79 -6.28
CA SER A 472 -3.69 -20.43 -5.15
C SER A 472 -2.93 -20.16 -3.87
N THR A 473 -3.63 -19.78 -2.77
CA THR A 473 -3.04 -19.47 -1.47
C THR A 473 -3.65 -20.34 -0.39
N GLY A 474 -3.28 -21.62 -0.39
CA GLY A 474 -3.72 -22.60 0.61
C GLY A 474 -2.93 -22.52 1.92
N LYS A 475 -3.36 -23.31 2.91
CA LYS A 475 -2.75 -23.36 4.26
C LYS A 475 -1.30 -23.85 4.21
N LYS A 476 -1.01 -24.90 3.44
CA LYS A 476 0.33 -25.49 3.28
C LYS A 476 1.06 -25.00 2.04
N PHE A 477 0.35 -24.78 0.93
CA PHE A 477 0.91 -24.43 -0.36
C PHE A 477 0.35 -23.12 -0.87
N SER A 478 1.21 -22.29 -1.44
CA SER A 478 0.84 -21.12 -2.22
C SER A 478 1.60 -21.13 -3.52
N ASN A 479 0.89 -21.24 -4.62
CA ASN A 479 1.47 -21.38 -5.95
C ASN A 479 0.93 -20.28 -6.87
N ALA A 480 1.74 -19.85 -7.80
CA ALA A 480 1.33 -18.95 -8.87
C ALA A 480 2.11 -19.25 -10.13
N ILE A 481 1.46 -19.04 -11.27
CA ILE A 481 2.10 -19.01 -12.57
C ILE A 481 1.48 -17.88 -13.38
N SER A 482 2.30 -17.12 -14.10
CA SER A 482 1.81 -16.07 -14.97
C SER A 482 2.62 -15.97 -16.25
N TYR A 483 1.95 -15.52 -17.31
CA TYR A 483 2.52 -15.12 -18.56
C TYR A 483 2.11 -13.69 -18.87
N THR A 484 3.08 -12.86 -19.27
CA THR A 484 2.86 -11.48 -19.72
C THR A 484 3.56 -11.27 -21.06
N GLU A 485 2.89 -10.61 -21.98
CA GLU A 485 3.47 -10.18 -23.25
C GLU A 485 3.13 -8.71 -23.50
N ILE A 486 4.14 -7.93 -23.80
CA ILE A 486 4.04 -6.50 -24.11
C ILE A 486 4.61 -6.27 -25.50
N GLY A 487 3.85 -5.63 -26.36
CA GLY A 487 4.29 -5.25 -27.72
C GLY A 487 5.33 -4.12 -27.68
N GLU A 488 6.13 -4.01 -28.74
CA GLU A 488 7.23 -3.05 -28.83
C GLU A 488 6.76 -1.60 -28.70
N ASP A 489 5.59 -1.30 -29.26
CA ASP A 489 5.01 0.04 -29.35
C ASP A 489 3.89 0.30 -28.34
N PHE A 490 3.70 -0.61 -27.36
CA PHE A 490 2.76 -0.36 -26.26
C PHE A 490 3.25 0.78 -25.38
N ASN A 491 2.48 1.87 -25.34
CA ASN A 491 2.85 3.11 -24.65
C ASN A 491 1.67 3.67 -23.84
N PRO A 492 1.53 3.31 -22.54
CA PRO A 492 0.51 3.88 -21.68
C PRO A 492 1.04 5.15 -21.00
N GLU A 493 0.97 6.32 -21.66
CA GLU A 493 1.52 7.58 -21.11
C GLU A 493 0.86 8.01 -19.78
N MET A 494 -0.41 7.69 -19.57
CA MET A 494 -1.09 7.88 -18.30
C MET A 494 -0.88 6.72 -17.33
N GLY A 495 -0.10 5.73 -17.72
CA GLY A 495 0.19 4.53 -16.95
C GLY A 495 1.66 4.45 -16.52
N PHE A 496 2.06 3.22 -16.22
CA PHE A 496 3.44 2.89 -15.90
C PHE A 496 3.87 1.64 -16.66
N LEU A 497 5.05 1.69 -17.22
CA LEU A 497 5.72 0.58 -17.87
C LEU A 497 7.17 0.55 -17.39
N ARG A 498 7.54 -0.50 -16.65
CA ARG A 498 8.89 -0.61 -16.09
C ARG A 498 9.94 -0.89 -17.17
N ARG A 499 9.58 -1.69 -18.19
CA ARG A 499 10.43 -2.08 -19.31
C ARG A 499 9.75 -1.72 -20.62
N SER A 500 10.41 -0.94 -21.44
CA SER A 500 9.97 -0.58 -22.79
C SER A 500 10.55 -1.51 -23.86
N GLY A 501 10.07 -1.37 -25.10
CA GLY A 501 10.62 -2.04 -26.29
C GLY A 501 10.24 -3.52 -26.39
N GLY A 502 9.10 -3.90 -25.86
CA GLY A 502 8.49 -5.23 -26.02
C GLY A 502 9.19 -6.36 -25.27
N TYR A 503 8.40 -7.25 -24.66
CA TYR A 503 8.93 -8.44 -23.99
C TYR A 503 7.87 -9.50 -23.73
N ARG A 504 8.32 -10.72 -23.48
CA ARG A 504 7.58 -11.82 -22.88
C ARG A 504 8.13 -12.09 -21.49
N LYS A 505 7.27 -12.30 -20.52
CA LYS A 505 7.65 -12.66 -19.15
C LYS A 505 6.93 -13.94 -18.74
N TRP A 506 7.68 -14.89 -18.19
CA TRP A 506 7.17 -16.00 -17.43
C TRP A 506 7.52 -15.83 -15.97
N SER A 507 6.54 -16.00 -15.08
CA SER A 507 6.76 -16.05 -13.65
C SER A 507 6.14 -17.29 -13.06
N GLY A 508 6.86 -17.92 -12.13
CA GLY A 508 6.39 -19.08 -11.39
C GLY A 508 6.78 -19.00 -9.93
N ARG A 509 5.88 -19.45 -9.05
CA ARG A 509 6.13 -19.52 -7.61
C ARG A 509 5.59 -20.83 -7.06
N ILE A 510 6.40 -21.52 -6.26
CA ILE A 510 6.02 -22.63 -5.40
C ILE A 510 6.47 -22.26 -4.00
N PHE A 511 5.53 -22.14 -3.08
CA PHE A 511 5.77 -21.73 -1.71
C PHE A 511 5.07 -22.68 -0.77
N THR A 512 5.82 -23.25 0.20
CA THR A 512 5.30 -24.21 1.16
C THR A 512 5.44 -23.68 2.58
N ARG A 513 4.60 -24.18 3.50
CA ARG A 513 4.62 -23.82 4.93
C ARG A 513 4.62 -25.10 5.75
N PHE A 514 5.59 -25.23 6.64
CA PHE A 514 5.71 -26.31 7.62
C PHE A 514 5.71 -25.70 9.02
N ARG A 515 4.87 -26.22 9.88
CA ARG A 515 4.76 -25.81 11.29
C ARG A 515 5.11 -27.00 12.16
N PRO A 516 6.39 -27.13 12.57
CA PRO A 516 6.81 -28.25 13.39
C PRO A 516 6.25 -28.12 14.81
N GLU A 517 5.72 -29.21 15.35
CA GLU A 517 5.35 -29.28 16.74
C GLU A 517 6.61 -29.45 17.60
N ASN A 518 6.82 -28.58 18.61
CA ASN A 518 7.89 -28.67 19.62
C ASN A 518 9.34 -28.67 19.12
N SER A 519 9.67 -27.98 18.03
CA SER A 519 11.00 -28.00 17.43
C SER A 519 11.73 -26.67 17.66
N LEU A 520 12.64 -26.61 18.63
CA LEU A 520 13.64 -25.53 18.82
C LEU A 520 13.06 -24.08 18.82
N GLY A 521 11.80 -23.91 19.23
CA GLY A 521 11.13 -22.61 19.20
C GLY A 521 10.75 -22.14 17.77
N ILE A 522 10.92 -22.94 16.74
CA ILE A 522 10.51 -22.61 15.38
C ILE A 522 8.99 -22.63 15.30
N LEU A 523 8.42 -21.55 14.79
CA LEU A 523 6.99 -21.37 14.57
C LEU A 523 6.58 -21.82 13.17
N GLU A 524 7.33 -21.42 12.15
CA GLU A 524 7.05 -21.76 10.76
C GLU A 524 8.32 -21.80 9.90
N LEU A 525 8.41 -22.81 9.04
CA LEU A 525 9.39 -22.93 7.96
C LEU A 525 8.68 -22.66 6.63
N ARG A 526 9.29 -21.85 5.77
CA ARG A 526 8.70 -21.43 4.50
C ARG A 526 9.65 -21.63 3.31
N PRO A 527 10.01 -22.87 2.98
CA PRO A 527 10.81 -23.14 1.78
C PRO A 527 10.01 -22.78 0.52
N HIS A 528 10.68 -22.12 -0.41
CA HIS A 528 10.05 -21.68 -1.65
C HIS A 528 11.03 -21.53 -2.81
N VAL A 529 10.45 -21.59 -4.00
CA VAL A 529 11.15 -21.32 -5.26
C VAL A 529 10.32 -20.32 -6.06
N ASN A 530 10.98 -19.27 -6.53
CA ASN A 530 10.41 -18.30 -7.46
C ASN A 530 11.25 -18.22 -8.72
N TYR A 531 10.61 -18.15 -9.87
CA TYR A 531 11.26 -17.90 -11.14
C TYR A 531 10.61 -16.71 -11.84
N ASP A 532 11.43 -15.78 -12.33
CA ASP A 532 11.05 -14.69 -13.22
C ASP A 532 12.01 -14.66 -14.40
N GLY A 533 11.49 -14.78 -15.62
CA GLY A 533 12.27 -14.70 -16.83
C GLY A 533 11.66 -13.74 -17.84
N TYR A 534 12.49 -12.91 -18.47
CA TYR A 534 12.11 -11.94 -19.47
C TYR A 534 12.86 -12.21 -20.78
N TRP A 535 12.12 -12.26 -21.86
CA TRP A 535 12.63 -12.43 -23.20
C TRP A 535 12.17 -11.25 -24.08
N LYS A 536 13.02 -10.73 -24.91
CA LYS A 536 12.63 -9.88 -26.02
C LYS A 536 11.72 -10.66 -26.98
N LEU A 537 10.96 -9.96 -27.82
CA LEU A 537 10.03 -10.62 -28.75
C LEU A 537 10.73 -11.48 -29.80
N ASP A 538 11.98 -11.16 -30.13
CA ASP A 538 12.89 -11.97 -30.99
C ASP A 538 13.42 -13.24 -30.33
N GLY A 539 13.17 -13.42 -29.03
CA GLY A 539 13.59 -14.59 -28.25
C GLY A 539 14.87 -14.40 -27.42
N PHE A 540 15.53 -13.23 -27.47
CA PHE A 540 16.69 -12.94 -26.66
C PHE A 540 16.32 -12.93 -25.17
N HIS A 541 17.03 -13.76 -24.34
CA HIS A 541 16.79 -13.85 -22.91
C HIS A 541 17.45 -12.67 -22.19
N GLN A 542 16.67 -11.64 -21.90
CA GLN A 542 17.13 -10.37 -21.35
C GLN A 542 17.43 -10.44 -19.85
N THR A 543 16.58 -11.09 -19.07
CA THR A 543 16.73 -11.20 -17.61
C THR A 543 16.11 -12.49 -17.14
N GLY A 544 16.82 -13.22 -16.27
CA GLY A 544 16.29 -14.40 -15.59
C GLY A 544 16.69 -14.40 -14.13
N LYS A 545 15.78 -14.79 -13.23
CA LYS A 545 16.09 -15.02 -11.82
C LYS A 545 15.38 -16.26 -11.32
N LEU A 546 16.14 -17.26 -10.92
CA LEU A 546 15.65 -18.37 -10.10
C LEU A 546 16.08 -18.12 -8.66
N HIS A 547 15.12 -17.98 -7.78
CA HIS A 547 15.30 -17.75 -6.35
C HIS A 547 14.86 -18.97 -5.56
N VAL A 548 15.76 -19.54 -4.79
CA VAL A 548 15.50 -20.66 -3.88
C VAL A 548 15.80 -20.19 -2.47
N ASP A 549 14.81 -20.21 -1.59
CA ASP A 549 14.95 -19.66 -0.24
C ASP A 549 14.13 -20.45 0.78
N ASN A 550 14.52 -20.33 2.05
CA ASN A 550 13.74 -20.78 3.18
C ASN A 550 13.71 -19.72 4.27
N HIS A 551 12.51 -19.37 4.71
CA HIS A 551 12.31 -18.48 5.85
C HIS A 551 12.06 -19.29 7.11
N LEU A 552 12.77 -18.99 8.19
CA LEU A 552 12.58 -19.53 9.53
C LEU A 552 11.97 -18.42 10.39
N GLU A 553 10.76 -18.65 10.86
CA GLU A 553 10.09 -17.79 11.84
C GLU A 553 10.08 -18.49 13.19
N PHE A 554 10.50 -17.77 14.24
CA PHE A 554 10.56 -18.28 15.60
C PHE A 554 9.38 -17.76 16.44
N ARG A 555 8.95 -18.53 17.45
CA ARG A 555 7.91 -18.12 18.40
C ARG A 555 8.28 -16.84 19.19
N SER A 556 9.59 -16.59 19.34
CA SER A 556 10.14 -15.37 19.94
C SER A 556 10.10 -14.15 19.02
N GLY A 557 9.59 -14.28 17.77
CA GLY A 557 9.47 -13.20 16.79
C GLY A 557 10.73 -12.90 15.98
N TYR A 558 11.83 -13.66 16.17
CA TYR A 558 12.98 -13.59 15.28
C TYR A 558 12.64 -14.24 13.93
N GLU A 559 13.24 -13.72 12.86
CA GLU A 559 13.10 -14.30 11.52
C GLU A 559 14.45 -14.34 10.79
N ILE A 560 14.73 -15.45 10.10
CA ILE A 560 15.94 -15.67 9.30
C ILE A 560 15.51 -16.18 7.93
N HIS A 561 16.02 -15.56 6.85
CA HIS A 561 15.89 -16.08 5.49
C HIS A 561 17.28 -16.45 4.95
N THR A 562 17.36 -17.56 4.22
CA THR A 562 18.60 -18.04 3.63
C THR A 562 18.35 -18.51 2.21
N GLY A 563 18.68 -17.66 1.25
CA GLY A 563 18.38 -17.88 -0.15
C GLY A 563 19.59 -17.88 -1.06
N VAL A 564 19.43 -18.48 -2.22
CA VAL A 564 20.36 -18.42 -3.35
C VAL A 564 19.59 -17.95 -4.58
N ASN A 565 20.16 -16.98 -5.27
CA ASN A 565 19.66 -16.45 -6.53
C ASN A 565 20.57 -16.89 -7.69
N PHE A 566 20.02 -17.58 -8.66
CA PHE A 566 20.67 -17.83 -9.96
C PHE A 566 20.13 -16.79 -10.93
N LYS A 567 20.99 -15.94 -11.45
CA LYS A 567 20.61 -14.81 -12.28
C LYS A 567 21.24 -14.88 -13.66
N LYS A 568 20.50 -14.40 -14.64
CA LYS A 568 20.96 -14.13 -15.99
C LYS A 568 20.63 -12.69 -16.33
N GLU A 569 21.63 -11.95 -16.85
CA GLU A 569 21.48 -10.60 -17.34
C GLU A 569 22.05 -10.51 -18.76
N GLY A 570 21.19 -10.29 -19.76
CA GLY A 570 21.53 -10.07 -21.14
C GLY A 570 21.45 -8.60 -21.48
N LEU A 571 22.55 -8.03 -21.94
CA LEU A 571 22.66 -6.67 -22.42
C LEU A 571 22.77 -6.68 -23.96
N ILE A 572 21.91 -5.91 -24.62
CA ILE A 572 21.95 -5.71 -26.08
C ILE A 572 22.71 -4.44 -26.49
N GLU A 573 23.17 -3.69 -25.52
CA GLU A 573 23.98 -2.48 -25.64
C GLU A 573 24.79 -2.27 -24.37
N ASN A 574 25.83 -1.47 -24.46
CA ASN A 574 26.63 -1.09 -23.29
C ASN A 574 25.79 -0.35 -22.26
N PHE A 575 25.93 -0.71 -20.98
CA PHE A 575 25.21 -0.11 -19.88
C PHE A 575 26.16 0.66 -18.96
N GLU A 576 26.01 1.97 -18.89
CA GLU A 576 26.77 2.79 -17.95
C GLU A 576 26.15 2.69 -16.54
N ILE A 577 26.73 1.83 -15.70
CA ILE A 577 26.20 1.53 -14.35
C ILE A 577 26.55 2.60 -13.32
N PHE A 578 27.69 3.29 -13.50
CA PHE A 578 28.16 4.34 -12.62
C PHE A 578 28.77 5.51 -13.40
N PRO A 579 27.95 6.50 -13.84
CA PRO A 579 28.37 7.61 -14.70
C PRO A 579 29.52 8.44 -14.12
N LYS A 580 29.56 8.70 -12.81
CA LYS A 580 30.61 9.51 -12.17
C LYS A 580 32.04 8.98 -12.36
N LYS A 581 32.19 7.70 -12.65
CA LYS A 581 33.48 7.05 -12.93
C LYS A 581 33.59 6.47 -14.31
N ASN A 582 32.61 6.71 -15.19
CA ASN A 582 32.50 6.14 -16.54
C ASN A 582 32.63 4.60 -16.52
N ILE A 583 32.02 3.95 -15.52
CA ILE A 583 32.05 2.49 -15.42
C ILE A 583 30.94 1.91 -16.30
N ILE A 584 31.35 1.21 -17.34
CA ILE A 584 30.49 0.65 -18.37
C ILE A 584 30.50 -0.87 -18.24
N VAL A 585 29.30 -1.47 -18.23
CA VAL A 585 29.11 -2.91 -18.40
C VAL A 585 28.94 -3.18 -19.89
N PRO A 586 29.82 -3.95 -20.54
CA PRO A 586 29.72 -4.22 -21.97
C PRO A 586 28.47 -5.01 -22.35
N GLU A 587 28.03 -4.85 -23.62
CA GLU A 587 27.06 -5.74 -24.24
C GLU A 587 27.53 -7.21 -24.11
N SER A 588 26.79 -8.05 -23.43
CA SER A 588 27.06 -9.47 -23.22
C SER A 588 25.91 -10.13 -22.47
N THR A 589 26.03 -11.44 -22.29
CA THR A 589 25.19 -12.20 -21.38
C THR A 589 26.00 -12.62 -20.16
N TYR A 590 25.49 -12.30 -18.96
CA TYR A 590 26.12 -12.56 -17.68
C TYR A 590 25.28 -13.55 -16.88
N ASP A 591 25.84 -14.68 -16.54
CA ASP A 591 25.26 -15.65 -15.62
C ASP A 591 26.01 -15.57 -14.28
N HIS A 592 25.28 -15.41 -13.18
CA HIS A 592 25.89 -15.32 -11.87
C HIS A 592 24.99 -15.85 -10.75
N VAL A 593 25.62 -16.16 -9.62
CA VAL A 593 24.97 -16.68 -8.42
C VAL A 593 25.26 -15.72 -7.28
N GLU A 594 24.24 -15.39 -6.50
CA GLU A 594 24.38 -14.61 -5.27
C GLU A 594 23.66 -15.30 -4.11
N ALA A 595 24.24 -15.25 -2.93
CA ALA A 595 23.61 -15.61 -1.67
C ALA A 595 22.75 -14.44 -1.18
N GLN A 596 21.61 -14.74 -0.57
CA GLN A 596 20.72 -13.79 0.10
C GLN A 596 20.54 -14.21 1.54
N ILE A 597 20.79 -13.29 2.48
CA ILE A 597 20.63 -13.52 3.91
C ILE A 597 19.84 -12.38 4.51
N TYR A 598 18.70 -12.69 5.13
CA TYR A 598 17.92 -11.74 5.90
C TYR A 598 17.84 -12.17 7.36
N PHE A 599 17.98 -11.23 8.25
CA PHE A 599 17.76 -11.42 9.68
C PHE A 599 16.92 -10.27 10.24
N THR A 600 15.99 -10.56 11.14
CA THR A 600 15.28 -9.55 11.91
C THR A 600 15.00 -10.01 13.32
N THR A 601 15.11 -9.05 14.26
CA THR A 601 14.66 -9.22 15.64
C THR A 601 13.15 -8.96 15.75
N PRO A 602 12.48 -9.32 16.85
CA PRO A 602 11.06 -9.05 17.04
C PRO A 602 10.72 -7.58 16.82
N PRO A 603 9.74 -7.26 15.96
CA PRO A 603 9.37 -5.87 15.67
C PRO A 603 8.69 -5.16 16.85
N THR A 604 8.17 -5.91 17.83
CA THR A 604 7.61 -5.40 19.10
C THR A 604 8.65 -4.88 20.07
N SER A 605 9.94 -5.21 19.87
CA SER A 605 11.04 -4.82 20.78
C SER A 605 11.29 -3.32 20.76
N LYS A 606 11.68 -2.76 21.92
CA LYS A 606 12.11 -1.36 22.06
C LYS A 606 13.24 -0.98 21.09
N TYR A 607 14.15 -1.90 20.86
CA TYR A 607 15.20 -1.82 19.85
C TYR A 607 15.02 -2.98 18.89
N SER A 608 14.72 -2.70 17.63
CA SER A 608 14.62 -3.73 16.62
C SER A 608 15.68 -3.50 15.53
N PHE A 609 16.25 -4.59 15.06
CA PHE A 609 17.28 -4.61 14.05
C PHE A 609 16.86 -5.53 12.92
N SER A 610 17.11 -5.14 11.69
CA SER A 610 17.01 -6.02 10.54
C SER A 610 18.14 -5.74 9.55
N VAL A 611 18.58 -6.77 8.83
CA VAL A 611 19.58 -6.63 7.79
C VAL A 611 19.30 -7.58 6.64
N MET A 612 19.38 -7.06 5.41
CA MET A 612 19.33 -7.83 4.17
C MET A 612 20.69 -7.75 3.51
N ASN A 613 21.29 -8.90 3.19
CA ASN A 613 22.56 -8.98 2.50
C ASN A 613 22.43 -9.77 1.19
N TYR A 614 23.15 -9.31 0.17
CA TYR A 614 23.38 -10.03 -1.08
C TYR A 614 24.88 -10.12 -1.33
N ILE A 615 25.38 -11.31 -1.59
CA ILE A 615 26.83 -11.56 -1.76
C ILE A 615 27.01 -12.50 -2.95
N GLY A 616 27.74 -12.09 -3.96
CA GLY A 616 28.05 -12.94 -5.12
C GLY A 616 28.22 -12.20 -6.42
N GLY A 617 28.07 -12.91 -7.51
CA GLY A 617 28.33 -12.41 -8.85
C GLY A 617 27.41 -11.27 -9.29
N PHE A 618 27.96 -10.34 -10.09
CA PHE A 618 27.24 -9.17 -10.59
C PHE A 618 27.91 -8.64 -11.87
N PHE A 619 27.24 -8.80 -13.03
CA PHE A 619 27.73 -8.34 -14.36
C PHE A 619 29.19 -8.73 -14.69
N GLY A 620 29.55 -9.97 -14.47
CA GLY A 620 30.90 -10.50 -14.73
C GLY A 620 31.94 -10.17 -13.67
N GLY A 621 31.58 -9.52 -12.60
CA GLY A 621 32.34 -9.30 -11.37
C GLY A 621 31.54 -9.73 -10.15
N ASP A 622 31.74 -9.06 -9.03
CA ASP A 622 31.16 -9.37 -7.73
C ASP A 622 30.50 -8.15 -7.08
N ARG A 623 29.53 -8.45 -6.21
CA ARG A 623 28.86 -7.44 -5.37
C ARG A 623 28.66 -7.96 -3.96
N VAL A 624 28.94 -7.07 -2.99
CA VAL A 624 28.47 -7.18 -1.61
C VAL A 624 27.49 -6.05 -1.37
N SER A 625 26.25 -6.40 -1.07
CA SER A 625 25.19 -5.45 -0.72
C SER A 625 24.72 -5.72 0.70
N SER A 626 24.62 -4.67 1.54
CA SER A 626 24.13 -4.77 2.91
C SER A 626 23.16 -3.63 3.21
N SER A 627 21.99 -3.96 3.76
CA SER A 627 20.93 -3.00 4.08
C SER A 627 20.48 -3.14 5.54
N PRO A 628 21.31 -2.75 6.52
CA PRO A 628 20.91 -2.74 7.91
C PRO A 628 19.86 -1.64 8.18
N ARG A 629 18.95 -1.96 9.11
CA ARG A 629 17.93 -1.04 9.63
C ARG A 629 17.81 -1.22 11.13
N ILE A 630 17.79 -0.11 11.84
CA ILE A 630 17.61 -0.05 13.30
C ILE A 630 16.39 0.81 13.57
N LYS A 631 15.45 0.31 14.38
CA LYS A 631 14.36 1.10 14.93
C LYS A 631 14.56 1.23 16.45
N ILE A 632 14.33 2.43 16.96
CA ILE A 632 14.42 2.75 18.37
C ILE A 632 13.10 3.39 18.78
N ARG A 633 12.47 2.87 19.83
CA ARG A 633 11.23 3.36 20.39
C ARG A 633 11.41 3.65 21.87
N LEU A 634 11.14 4.89 22.28
CA LEU A 634 11.27 5.33 23.66
C LEU A 634 9.91 5.79 24.18
N GLY A 635 9.24 4.89 24.90
CA GLY A 635 7.86 5.09 25.31
C GLY A 635 6.91 5.16 24.10
N ASP A 636 5.81 5.85 24.28
CA ASP A 636 4.74 6.06 23.31
C ASP A 636 4.97 7.27 22.38
N LYS A 637 5.97 8.12 22.68
CA LYS A 637 6.17 9.42 22.04
C LYS A 637 7.31 9.48 21.03
N PHE A 638 8.39 8.75 21.25
CA PHE A 638 9.57 8.84 20.38
C PHE A 638 9.78 7.56 19.58
N ASN A 639 9.78 7.71 18.27
CA ASN A 639 10.06 6.65 17.30
C ASN A 639 11.13 7.13 16.32
N SER A 640 12.16 6.32 16.10
CA SER A 640 13.18 6.59 15.12
C SER A 640 13.53 5.34 14.31
N GLU A 641 13.88 5.57 13.04
CA GLU A 641 14.34 4.53 12.12
C GLU A 641 15.62 5.04 11.43
N PHE A 642 16.66 4.24 11.51
CA PHE A 642 17.93 4.45 10.80
C PHE A 642 18.10 3.31 9.80
N SER A 643 18.33 3.62 8.53
CA SER A 643 18.64 2.65 7.50
C SER A 643 19.85 3.08 6.69
N TYR A 644 20.65 2.11 6.30
CA TYR A 644 21.85 2.31 5.50
C TYR A 644 21.85 1.25 4.40
N ASN A 645 21.84 1.68 3.15
CA ASN A 645 21.96 0.80 2.01
C ASN A 645 23.34 0.96 1.41
N TYR A 646 24.17 -0.08 1.47
CA TYR A 646 25.55 -0.08 1.01
C TYR A 646 25.73 -1.13 -0.08
N ASN A 647 26.40 -0.77 -1.16
CA ASN A 647 26.82 -1.69 -2.20
C ASN A 647 28.31 -1.46 -2.49
N ASP A 648 29.09 -2.51 -2.42
CA ASP A 648 30.46 -2.57 -2.89
C ASP A 648 30.50 -3.44 -4.14
N VAL A 649 30.89 -2.85 -5.26
CA VAL A 649 30.80 -3.44 -6.60
C VAL A 649 32.17 -3.47 -7.23
N SER A 650 32.61 -4.67 -7.64
CA SER A 650 33.87 -4.90 -8.34
C SER A 650 33.59 -5.52 -9.69
N LEU A 651 33.77 -4.76 -10.76
CA LEU A 651 33.51 -5.16 -12.15
C LEU A 651 34.81 -5.16 -12.95
N PRO A 652 34.88 -5.89 -14.10
CA PRO A 652 36.00 -5.79 -15.01
C PRO A 652 36.32 -4.39 -15.49
N GLY A 653 35.29 -3.52 -15.60
CA GLY A 653 35.42 -2.10 -16.00
C GLY A 653 35.80 -1.14 -14.87
N GLY A 654 35.91 -1.60 -13.62
CA GLY A 654 36.29 -0.76 -12.48
C GLY A 654 35.46 -1.03 -11.21
N ASN A 655 35.92 -0.47 -10.11
CA ASN A 655 35.31 -0.65 -8.78
C ASN A 655 34.65 0.62 -8.31
N PHE A 656 33.51 0.47 -7.64
CA PHE A 656 32.81 1.57 -7.02
C PHE A 656 31.99 1.11 -5.81
N ASN A 657 31.65 2.06 -4.96
CA ASN A 657 30.67 1.85 -3.92
C ASN A 657 29.53 2.86 -4.02
N THR A 658 28.34 2.43 -3.64
CA THR A 658 27.19 3.31 -3.44
C THR A 658 26.64 3.14 -2.04
N TYR A 659 26.22 4.26 -1.44
CA TYR A 659 25.49 4.19 -0.19
C TYR A 659 24.42 5.27 -0.07
N LEU A 660 23.34 4.88 0.56
CA LEU A 660 22.22 5.75 0.93
C LEU A 660 21.98 5.60 2.42
N SER A 661 22.25 6.65 3.16
CA SER A 661 21.88 6.75 4.57
C SER A 661 20.55 7.44 4.70
N ARG A 662 19.69 6.94 5.60
CA ARG A 662 18.39 7.54 5.89
C ARG A 662 18.11 7.48 7.38
N SER A 663 17.68 8.61 7.93
CA SER A 663 17.22 8.73 9.31
C SER A 663 15.84 9.34 9.32
N ARG A 664 14.89 8.65 9.95
CA ARG A 664 13.54 9.17 10.21
C ARG A 664 13.36 9.28 11.71
N LEU A 665 13.12 10.48 12.20
CA LEU A 665 12.92 10.79 13.60
C LEU A 665 11.51 11.32 13.79
N THR A 666 10.76 10.80 14.74
CA THR A 666 9.41 11.25 15.05
C THR A 666 9.26 11.44 16.54
N TYR A 667 8.72 12.59 16.94
CA TYR A 667 8.28 12.87 18.30
C TYR A 667 6.82 13.27 18.30
N SER A 668 5.97 12.48 18.95
CA SER A 668 4.53 12.71 19.05
C SER A 668 4.20 13.30 20.41
N PHE A 669 3.63 14.51 20.43
CA PHE A 669 3.10 15.12 21.67
C PHE A 669 1.81 14.43 22.09
N ASN A 670 0.98 14.10 21.11
CA ASN A 670 -0.26 13.35 21.21
C ASN A 670 -0.65 12.82 19.80
N PRO A 671 -1.71 12.03 19.62
CA PRO A 671 -2.10 11.50 18.30
C PRO A 671 -2.36 12.54 17.20
N LYS A 672 -2.63 13.79 17.60
CA LYS A 672 -2.95 14.90 16.66
C LYS A 672 -1.82 15.92 16.47
N MET A 673 -0.74 15.81 17.23
CA MET A 673 0.36 16.77 17.15
C MET A 673 1.71 16.05 17.24
N TYR A 674 2.53 16.21 16.19
CA TYR A 674 3.86 15.60 16.12
C TYR A 674 4.85 16.38 15.25
N ILE A 675 6.12 16.09 15.49
CA ILE A 675 7.25 16.55 14.67
C ILE A 675 7.88 15.33 14.02
N GLN A 676 8.23 15.45 12.75
CA GLN A 676 8.97 14.43 12.02
C GLN A 676 10.11 15.04 11.23
N ALA A 677 11.25 14.38 11.22
CA ALA A 677 12.39 14.70 10.36
C ALA A 677 12.78 13.49 9.52
N LEU A 678 12.95 13.69 8.22
CA LEU A 678 13.56 12.74 7.30
C LEU A 678 14.86 13.34 6.77
N ILE A 679 15.96 12.66 7.05
CA ILE A 679 17.31 13.07 6.64
C ILE A 679 17.88 11.97 5.76
N GLN A 680 18.32 12.31 4.56
CA GLN A 680 18.89 11.37 3.59
C GLN A 680 20.18 11.91 3.01
N TYR A 681 21.13 11.01 2.75
CA TYR A 681 22.32 11.30 1.96
C TYR A 681 22.60 10.14 1.00
N ASN A 682 22.75 10.47 -0.28
CA ASN A 682 23.01 9.53 -1.37
C ASN A 682 24.34 9.89 -2.04
N ASN A 683 25.34 9.01 -1.96
CA ASN A 683 26.63 9.27 -2.60
C ASN A 683 26.61 9.05 -4.12
N GLN A 684 25.62 8.32 -4.68
CA GLN A 684 25.50 8.14 -6.13
C GLN A 684 25.13 9.45 -6.82
N SER A 685 24.17 10.21 -6.27
CA SER A 685 23.82 11.56 -6.74
C SER A 685 24.65 12.65 -6.05
N ASN A 686 25.35 12.35 -4.97
CA ASN A 686 26.07 13.27 -4.10
C ASN A 686 25.19 14.35 -3.47
N GLU A 687 23.98 13.96 -3.09
CA GLU A 687 22.95 14.86 -2.59
C GLU A 687 22.58 14.55 -1.15
N SER A 688 22.39 15.59 -0.36
CA SER A 688 21.68 15.49 0.92
C SER A 688 20.28 16.08 0.82
N PHE A 689 19.35 15.47 1.53
CA PHE A 689 17.99 15.94 1.62
C PHE A 689 17.49 15.89 3.06
N ILE A 690 16.92 17.01 3.51
CA ILE A 690 16.30 17.15 4.83
C ILE A 690 14.88 17.61 4.63
N ASN A 691 13.92 16.85 5.16
CA ASN A 691 12.52 17.25 5.26
C ASN A 691 12.13 17.26 6.73
N TRP A 692 11.83 18.41 7.27
CA TRP A 692 11.35 18.57 8.63
C TRP A 692 9.90 19.04 8.60
N ARG A 693 9.02 18.40 9.39
CA ARG A 693 7.59 18.71 9.43
C ARG A 693 7.09 18.84 10.87
N PHE A 694 6.37 19.88 11.15
CA PHE A 694 5.50 19.99 12.30
C PHE A 694 4.04 19.91 11.82
N ILE A 695 3.27 19.02 12.43
CA ILE A 695 1.89 18.74 12.05
C ILE A 695 1.00 18.87 13.28
N LEU A 696 -0.04 19.68 13.14
CA LEU A 696 -1.15 19.78 14.08
C LEU A 696 -2.43 19.44 13.34
N GLN A 697 -2.94 18.24 13.52
CA GLN A 697 -4.07 17.69 12.78
C GLN A 697 -5.31 17.62 13.69
N ARG A 698 -6.39 18.28 13.29
CA ARG A 698 -7.66 18.21 14.02
C ARG A 698 -8.49 17.00 13.56
N THR A 699 -8.58 16.81 12.26
CA THR A 699 -9.19 15.67 11.58
C THR A 699 -8.29 15.29 10.40
N ALA A 700 -8.55 14.19 9.73
CA ALA A 700 -7.76 13.76 8.56
C ALA A 700 -7.53 14.87 7.51
N ALA A 701 -8.55 15.71 7.25
CA ALA A 701 -8.51 16.76 6.24
C ALA A 701 -8.35 18.19 6.80
N SER A 702 -8.28 18.37 8.14
CA SER A 702 -8.13 19.69 8.77
C SER A 702 -6.87 19.73 9.60
N GLY A 703 -6.00 20.69 9.31
CA GLY A 703 -4.77 20.81 10.07
C GLY A 703 -3.91 22.01 9.70
N PHE A 704 -2.90 22.20 10.52
CA PHE A 704 -1.82 23.16 10.30
C PHE A 704 -0.53 22.37 10.05
N TYR A 705 0.20 22.75 9.01
CA TYR A 705 1.42 22.09 8.57
C TYR A 705 2.50 23.14 8.38
N LEU A 706 3.64 22.93 9.01
CA LEU A 706 4.86 23.67 8.78
C LEU A 706 5.91 22.68 8.26
N VAL A 707 6.36 22.90 7.03
CA VAL A 707 7.30 22.00 6.35
C VAL A 707 8.54 22.80 5.94
N TYR A 708 9.71 22.27 6.28
CA TYR A 708 10.99 22.77 5.81
C TYR A 708 11.69 21.69 5.01
N ASN A 709 12.04 22.01 3.76
CA ASN A 709 12.84 21.16 2.91
C ASN A 709 14.18 21.86 2.65
N GLN A 710 15.25 21.06 2.65
CA GLN A 710 16.58 21.48 2.22
C GLN A 710 17.17 20.37 1.35
N MET A 711 17.67 20.76 0.19
CA MET A 711 18.42 19.90 -0.70
C MET A 711 19.76 20.54 -0.98
N GLU A 712 20.82 19.79 -0.84
CA GLU A 712 22.19 20.22 -1.18
C GLU A 712 22.78 19.20 -2.15
N ASP A 713 23.27 19.71 -3.26
CA ASP A 713 24.04 19.00 -4.27
C ASP A 713 25.51 19.39 -4.13
N TYR A 714 26.37 18.41 -3.84
CA TYR A 714 27.80 18.62 -3.57
C TYR A 714 28.69 18.46 -4.80
N ASP A 715 28.12 18.22 -5.99
CA ASP A 715 28.89 18.11 -7.22
C ASP A 715 29.29 19.49 -7.80
N GLY A 716 28.70 20.59 -7.29
CA GLY A 716 29.03 21.98 -7.63
C GLY A 716 29.98 22.67 -6.66
N ILE A 717 30.79 23.62 -7.13
CA ILE A 717 31.58 24.53 -6.30
C ILE A 717 31.27 25.97 -6.70
N PRO A 718 30.53 26.78 -5.87
CA PRO A 718 29.97 26.41 -4.57
C PRO A 718 28.81 25.41 -4.65
N THR A 719 28.59 24.67 -3.57
CA THR A 719 27.50 23.71 -3.42
C THR A 719 26.15 24.35 -3.76
N ASN A 720 25.39 23.70 -4.62
CA ASN A 720 24.03 24.13 -4.92
C ASN A 720 23.11 23.77 -3.76
N ARG A 721 22.43 24.77 -3.24
CA ARG A 721 21.51 24.60 -2.10
C ARG A 721 20.13 25.16 -2.43
N SER A 722 19.13 24.34 -2.27
CA SER A 722 17.72 24.70 -2.37
C SER A 722 17.02 24.52 -1.05
N ASN A 723 16.31 25.53 -0.57
CA ASN A 723 15.52 25.49 0.66
C ASN A 723 14.10 25.92 0.36
N SER A 724 13.12 25.25 0.98
CA SER A 724 11.74 25.72 0.98
C SER A 724 11.15 25.65 2.39
N LEU A 725 10.47 26.72 2.78
CA LEU A 725 9.65 26.78 3.99
C LEU A 725 8.21 26.94 3.57
N ILE A 726 7.37 25.98 3.93
CA ILE A 726 5.98 25.93 3.54
C ILE A 726 5.13 25.96 4.80
N LEU A 727 4.15 26.85 4.80
CA LEU A 727 3.13 26.95 5.83
C LEU A 727 1.79 26.74 5.16
N LYS A 728 1.03 25.74 5.65
CA LYS A 728 -0.27 25.40 5.13
C LYS A 728 -1.30 25.29 6.25
N TYR A 729 -2.51 25.72 5.95
CA TYR A 729 -3.70 25.49 6.76
C TYR A 729 -4.83 24.95 5.89
N SER A 730 -5.50 23.91 6.35
CA SER A 730 -6.70 23.37 5.73
C SER A 730 -7.82 23.19 6.76
N HIS A 731 -9.07 23.32 6.31
CA HIS A 731 -10.24 23.18 7.18
C HIS A 731 -11.32 22.35 6.50
N LEU A 732 -11.85 21.34 7.21
CA LEU A 732 -12.96 20.52 6.74
C LEU A 732 -14.29 21.10 7.24
N PHE A 733 -15.15 21.51 6.32
CA PHE A 733 -16.57 21.72 6.55
C PHE A 733 -17.31 20.45 6.13
N ASP A 734 -18.05 19.86 7.06
CA ASP A 734 -18.76 18.59 6.89
C ASP A 734 -20.25 18.80 7.17
N PHE A 735 -21.05 18.93 6.09
CA PHE A 735 -22.48 19.30 6.13
C PHE A 735 -23.41 18.08 6.17
#